data_762d5f155c345dccab138e2ebbafbb92
#
_entry.id   762d5f155c345dccab138e2ebbafbb92
#
_cell.length_a   1.000
_cell.length_b   1.000
_cell.length_c   1.000
_cell.angle_alpha   90.00
_cell.angle_beta   90.00
_cell.angle_gamma   90.00
#
_symmetry.space_group_name_H-M   'P 1'
#
loop_
_entity.id
_entity.type
_entity.pdbx_description
1 polymer ?
#
loop_
_entity_poly.entity_id
_entity_poly.type
_entity_poly.pdbx_seq_one_letter_code
_entity_poly.pdbx_strand_id
1 'polypeptide(L)'
;MTETAEMTYGWRPFLMRWSGEWADACDPNDVTGAGDQETLQKRWLGFAPASGAGIAALEARIGLRLPPSYRQFLEVTDGWRHAGGFVWRLAGTREAYRPDGETHLTEMFLEHLDEDADPVELQEALVWTRGLQLDVESDAVSVALDPEDVDEHGEWAVLTWASWRAAPPERYQSFWEFMQAAYREFHQLKAGGDDGRPFTNVTTEALDAQVEEARRDALRGDYERAEAVLSEACAFGRPRAKALREQLTWMLGNRHSNGLGGLAADPRYAPDLLPALMGGRERGAWRNGAYEYHLRGGTEEVRALERTLLGQLQEGTYAYTAAGPFGDAVATAREQMRWGEANAAWRTLSAALPQWQPLGPDHLAPVGLTADPLLEPLFTSARGRALLATPRGEEATGVAGAVVDEDPEGLAWLADRPGNGQRRAYRFLLVEGVAPDALPALVGAEDGAKLHPPMTLWDARHTSWSSGDSRVRTTSSYDDKALVAVGRAGPGWSFAFDNHPQPFNEGRFVSPAAAASRHGRAVAVWGETDRFGRGALFHLSVAERGTERYAFTVRGSRCEHFGEIPQDLDPARLFPAIRDGGPHDGGGDEREGGSDSELDGGCNSEQDGGLPGEATALTAIAAAFGVTLPRSALDHGRLHTFITRSWTRPPGPGETYVVLSFGPPAL
;
A
#
# COMPACT_ATOMS: atom_id res chain seq x y z
N MET A 1 20.09 17.41 43.27
CA MET A 1 18.90 16.56 43.50
C MET A 1 17.74 17.38 43.03
N THR A 2 17.33 17.18 41.77
CA THR A 2 16.11 17.74 41.20
C THR A 2 14.95 16.91 41.76
N GLU A 3 14.10 17.51 42.55
CA GLU A 3 12.83 16.92 42.99
C GLU A 3 12.00 16.68 41.76
N THR A 4 11.92 15.41 41.34
CA THR A 4 11.04 14.96 40.27
C THR A 4 9.63 15.18 40.80
N ALA A 5 8.86 16.08 40.21
CA ALA A 5 7.46 16.31 40.56
C ALA A 5 6.72 14.98 40.45
N GLU A 6 6.23 14.44 41.57
CA GLU A 6 5.51 13.20 41.63
C GLU A 6 4.23 13.35 40.80
N MET A 7 4.07 12.53 39.74
CA MET A 7 2.92 12.58 38.85
C MET A 7 1.68 12.16 39.64
N THR A 8 0.66 13.02 39.70
CA THR A 8 -0.57 12.75 40.44
C THR A 8 -1.64 12.29 39.47
N TYR A 9 -2.16 11.07 39.66
CA TYR A 9 -3.22 10.47 38.86
C TYR A 9 -4.61 10.81 39.42
N GLY A 10 -5.56 11.11 38.55
CA GLY A 10 -6.94 11.42 38.91
C GLY A 10 -7.79 10.18 39.25
N TRP A 11 -7.28 9.27 40.10
CA TRP A 11 -7.90 7.97 40.36
C TRP A 11 -9.35 8.08 40.87
N ARG A 12 -9.61 8.83 41.92
CA ARG A 12 -10.93 8.87 42.57
C ARG A 12 -12.05 9.30 41.62
N PRO A 13 -11.98 10.42 40.91
CA PRO A 13 -13.01 10.83 39.98
C PRO A 13 -13.20 9.83 38.81
N PHE A 14 -12.11 9.25 38.31
CA PHE A 14 -12.14 8.23 37.26
C PHE A 14 -12.86 6.96 37.70
N LEU A 15 -12.47 6.39 38.84
CA LEU A 15 -13.06 5.16 39.36
C LEU A 15 -14.52 5.35 39.81
N MET A 16 -14.88 6.52 40.32
CA MET A 16 -16.28 6.85 40.64
C MET A 16 -17.16 6.91 39.38
N ARG A 17 -16.66 7.52 38.30
CA ARG A 17 -17.37 7.56 37.03
C ARG A 17 -17.58 6.14 36.48
N TRP A 18 -16.50 5.36 36.38
CA TRP A 18 -16.59 3.96 35.92
C TRP A 18 -17.60 3.14 36.74
N SER A 19 -17.52 3.21 38.04
CA SER A 19 -18.45 2.50 38.93
C SER A 19 -19.92 2.90 38.72
N GLY A 20 -20.17 4.18 38.52
CA GLY A 20 -21.48 4.71 38.20
C GLY A 20 -22.03 4.17 36.89
N GLU A 21 -21.23 4.25 35.83
CA GLU A 21 -21.60 3.79 34.49
C GLU A 21 -21.73 2.27 34.41
N TRP A 22 -20.89 1.51 35.14
CA TRP A 22 -21.06 0.07 35.29
C TRP A 22 -22.39 -0.29 35.96
N ALA A 23 -22.72 0.40 37.04
CA ALA A 23 -23.97 0.16 37.75
C ALA A 23 -25.21 0.48 36.88
N ASP A 24 -25.13 1.50 36.04
CA ASP A 24 -26.21 1.86 35.10
C ASP A 24 -26.31 0.88 33.92
N ALA A 25 -25.24 0.17 33.59
CA ALA A 25 -25.20 -0.86 32.54
C ALA A 25 -25.63 -2.24 32.97
N CYS A 26 -25.74 -2.49 34.28
CA CYS A 26 -26.12 -3.81 34.84
C CYS A 26 -27.62 -3.97 34.91
N ASP A 27 -28.16 -5.11 34.43
CA ASP A 27 -29.51 -5.54 34.82
C ASP A 27 -29.48 -6.11 36.26
N PRO A 28 -30.25 -5.53 37.21
CA PRO A 28 -30.31 -6.05 38.58
C PRO A 28 -30.75 -7.51 38.68
N ASN A 29 -31.44 -8.03 37.64
CA ASN A 29 -31.92 -9.41 37.63
C ASN A 29 -30.83 -10.41 37.21
N ASP A 30 -29.80 -9.95 36.48
CA ASP A 30 -28.68 -10.79 36.03
C ASP A 30 -27.56 -10.86 37.07
N VAL A 31 -27.60 -10.00 38.08
CA VAL A 31 -26.59 -9.95 39.15
C VAL A 31 -26.91 -10.99 40.22
N THR A 32 -26.29 -12.16 40.16
CA THR A 32 -26.56 -13.29 41.06
C THR A 32 -25.63 -13.36 42.26
N GLY A 33 -24.42 -12.78 42.18
CA GLY A 33 -23.43 -12.77 43.26
C GLY A 33 -23.76 -11.77 44.38
N ALA A 34 -23.64 -12.16 45.65
CA ALA A 34 -23.88 -11.25 46.79
C ALA A 34 -22.92 -10.05 46.78
N GLY A 35 -21.66 -10.24 46.31
CA GLY A 35 -20.66 -9.17 46.16
C GLY A 35 -21.04 -8.16 45.10
N ASP A 36 -21.61 -8.60 43.99
CA ASP A 36 -22.02 -7.73 42.86
C ASP A 36 -23.32 -7.00 43.22
N GLN A 37 -24.26 -7.61 43.97
CA GLN A 37 -25.43 -6.91 44.47
C GLN A 37 -25.06 -5.76 45.43
N GLU A 38 -24.10 -5.97 46.32
CA GLU A 38 -23.57 -4.92 47.21
C GLU A 38 -22.89 -3.81 46.40
N THR A 39 -22.08 -4.19 45.36
CA THR A 39 -21.41 -3.28 44.44
C THR A 39 -22.42 -2.43 43.68
N LEU A 40 -23.48 -3.02 43.17
CA LEU A 40 -24.55 -2.32 42.44
C LEU A 40 -25.28 -1.33 43.38
N GLN A 41 -25.60 -1.74 44.62
CA GLN A 41 -26.25 -0.87 45.60
C GLN A 41 -25.37 0.33 45.99
N LYS A 42 -24.07 0.10 46.20
CA LYS A 42 -23.10 1.13 46.57
C LYS A 42 -22.63 1.98 45.37
N ARG A 43 -22.89 1.53 44.15
CA ARG A 43 -22.37 2.11 42.90
C ARG A 43 -20.86 2.31 42.99
N TRP A 44 -20.15 1.30 43.53
CA TRP A 44 -18.72 1.34 43.77
C TRP A 44 -18.07 -0.02 43.51
N LEU A 45 -17.21 -0.12 42.49
CA LEU A 45 -16.50 -1.34 42.08
C LEU A 45 -15.28 -1.66 42.94
N GLY A 46 -14.79 -0.68 43.69
CA GLY A 46 -13.60 -0.83 44.53
C GLY A 46 -13.91 -1.38 45.92
N PHE A 47 -12.87 -1.44 46.70
CA PHE A 47 -12.87 -1.84 48.09
C PHE A 47 -12.58 -0.63 49.02
N ALA A 48 -12.41 -0.84 50.30
CA ALA A 48 -11.87 0.19 51.18
C ALA A 48 -10.41 0.50 50.78
N PRO A 49 -9.97 1.75 50.91
CA PRO A 49 -8.58 2.15 50.63
C PRO A 49 -7.59 1.28 51.41
N ALA A 50 -6.45 0.96 50.78
CA ALA A 50 -5.36 0.32 51.48
C ALA A 50 -4.75 1.28 52.51
N SER A 51 -4.38 0.75 53.69
CA SER A 51 -3.60 1.56 54.65
C SER A 51 -2.15 1.70 54.19
N GLY A 52 -1.48 2.80 54.57
CA GLY A 52 -0.05 2.95 54.32
C GLY A 52 0.83 1.80 54.83
N ALA A 53 0.40 1.17 55.96
CA ALA A 53 1.02 -0.04 56.50
C ALA A 53 0.78 -1.28 55.61
N GLY A 54 -0.40 -1.39 54.97
CA GLY A 54 -0.71 -2.47 54.03
C GLY A 54 0.16 -2.34 52.75
N ILE A 55 0.29 -1.14 52.20
CA ILE A 55 1.15 -0.87 51.04
C ILE A 55 2.61 -1.18 51.38
N ALA A 56 3.13 -0.68 52.52
CA ALA A 56 4.49 -0.98 52.95
C ALA A 56 4.73 -2.48 53.20
N ALA A 57 3.76 -3.21 53.70
CA ALA A 57 3.82 -4.67 53.88
C ALA A 57 3.89 -5.42 52.53
N LEU A 58 3.17 -4.96 51.47
CA LEU A 58 3.29 -5.48 50.12
C LEU A 58 4.67 -5.21 49.56
N GLU A 59 5.16 -3.96 49.64
CA GLU A 59 6.50 -3.57 49.15
C GLU A 59 7.62 -4.39 49.84
N ALA A 60 7.48 -4.61 51.14
CA ALA A 60 8.42 -5.46 51.91
C ALA A 60 8.37 -6.93 51.48
N ARG A 61 7.17 -7.46 51.16
CA ARG A 61 6.96 -8.84 50.72
C ARG A 61 7.57 -9.10 49.35
N ILE A 62 7.44 -8.13 48.41
CA ILE A 62 7.99 -8.27 47.06
C ILE A 62 9.45 -7.79 46.96
N GLY A 63 9.94 -7.06 47.95
CA GLY A 63 11.32 -6.51 47.98
C GLY A 63 11.52 -5.31 47.08
N LEU A 64 10.45 -4.68 46.59
CA LEU A 64 10.50 -3.58 45.63
C LEU A 64 9.50 -2.47 46.03
N ARG A 65 9.78 -1.24 45.62
CA ARG A 65 8.85 -0.11 45.75
C ARG A 65 7.84 -0.20 44.58
N LEU A 66 6.56 -0.09 44.86
CA LEU A 66 5.50 -0.11 43.84
C LEU A 66 5.60 1.09 42.89
N PRO A 67 5.21 0.94 41.61
CA PRO A 67 5.13 2.04 40.67
C PRO A 67 4.10 3.09 41.13
N PRO A 68 4.32 4.37 40.82
CA PRO A 68 3.50 5.48 41.34
C PRO A 68 2.01 5.32 41.06
N SER A 69 1.62 4.90 39.84
CA SER A 69 0.22 4.75 39.46
C SER A 69 -0.49 3.66 40.27
N TYR A 70 0.12 2.47 40.44
CA TYR A 70 -0.50 1.39 41.21
C TYR A 70 -0.53 1.71 42.72
N ARG A 71 0.53 2.36 43.23
CA ARG A 71 0.58 2.81 44.62
C ARG A 71 -0.56 3.79 44.96
N GLN A 72 -0.72 4.85 44.12
CA GLN A 72 -1.81 5.82 44.27
C GLN A 72 -3.19 5.21 44.08
N PHE A 73 -3.33 4.20 43.20
CA PHE A 73 -4.57 3.43 43.07
C PHE A 73 -4.92 2.72 44.37
N LEU A 74 -3.97 2.03 45.01
CA LEU A 74 -4.20 1.34 46.31
C LEU A 74 -4.58 2.31 47.44
N GLU A 75 -4.12 3.55 47.41
CA GLU A 75 -4.52 4.60 48.33
C GLU A 75 -6.02 5.01 48.20
N VAL A 76 -6.62 4.73 47.02
CA VAL A 76 -8.05 4.98 46.76
C VAL A 76 -8.87 3.73 46.94
N THR A 77 -8.37 2.55 46.57
CA THR A 77 -9.07 1.26 46.65
C THR A 77 -8.08 0.09 46.73
N ASP A 78 -8.29 -0.83 47.67
CA ASP A 78 -7.44 -2.02 47.84
C ASP A 78 -7.94 -3.19 46.96
N GLY A 79 -7.82 -3.00 45.63
CA GLY A 79 -8.29 -3.90 44.61
C GLY A 79 -9.50 -3.35 43.82
N TRP A 80 -9.90 -4.04 42.76
CA TRP A 80 -10.95 -3.55 41.85
C TRP A 80 -11.76 -4.72 41.27
N ARG A 81 -13.09 -4.58 41.13
CA ARG A 81 -13.96 -5.52 40.46
C ARG A 81 -14.23 -5.08 39.02
N HIS A 82 -14.45 -6.05 38.14
CA HIS A 82 -14.82 -5.80 36.73
C HIS A 82 -13.91 -4.82 36.02
N ALA A 83 -12.60 -5.14 36.02
CA ALA A 83 -11.60 -4.40 35.25
C ALA A 83 -11.66 -4.80 33.78
N GLY A 84 -12.56 -4.19 33.01
CA GLY A 84 -12.91 -4.59 31.65
C GLY A 84 -13.95 -5.70 31.62
N GLY A 85 -13.93 -6.52 30.58
CA GLY A 85 -14.89 -7.61 30.41
C GLY A 85 -14.46 -8.97 30.94
N PHE A 86 -13.16 -9.17 31.08
CA PHE A 86 -12.58 -10.50 31.29
C PHE A 86 -11.72 -10.60 32.55
N VAL A 87 -11.41 -9.49 33.22
CA VAL A 87 -10.77 -9.48 34.55
C VAL A 87 -11.81 -9.12 35.59
N TRP A 88 -12.31 -10.11 36.27
CA TRP A 88 -13.42 -9.93 37.23
C TRP A 88 -12.96 -9.32 38.57
N ARG A 89 -11.69 -9.58 38.95
CA ARG A 89 -11.10 -8.99 40.15
C ARG A 89 -9.59 -8.77 40.03
N LEU A 90 -9.18 -7.53 40.22
CA LEU A 90 -7.77 -7.12 40.38
C LEU A 90 -7.36 -7.14 41.85
N ALA A 91 -6.12 -7.54 42.06
CA ALA A 91 -5.51 -7.69 43.37
C ALA A 91 -5.37 -6.34 44.11
N GLY A 92 -5.61 -6.41 45.42
CA GLY A 92 -5.16 -5.43 46.38
C GLY A 92 -3.85 -5.82 47.06
N THR A 93 -3.52 -5.13 48.18
CA THR A 93 -2.24 -5.32 48.89
C THR A 93 -1.99 -6.71 49.41
N ARG A 94 -3.05 -7.49 49.70
CA ARG A 94 -2.94 -8.84 50.25
C ARG A 94 -2.79 -9.91 49.18
N GLU A 95 -3.34 -9.70 48.01
CA GLU A 95 -3.50 -10.69 46.95
C GLU A 95 -2.43 -10.58 45.87
N ALA A 96 -1.96 -9.37 45.58
CA ALA A 96 -0.86 -9.16 44.60
C ALA A 96 0.39 -9.94 45.04
N TYR A 97 0.94 -10.74 44.15
CA TYR A 97 2.08 -11.61 44.46
C TYR A 97 3.06 -11.71 43.29
N ARG A 98 4.30 -12.04 43.59
CA ARG A 98 5.30 -12.48 42.60
C ARG A 98 5.42 -14.01 42.69
N PRO A 99 5.45 -14.71 41.56
CA PRO A 99 5.68 -16.14 41.53
C PRO A 99 7.01 -16.56 42.14
N ASP A 100 7.03 -17.71 42.86
CA ASP A 100 8.24 -18.31 43.40
C ASP A 100 8.83 -19.35 42.42
N GLY A 101 9.21 -18.92 41.20
CA GLY A 101 9.75 -19.79 40.17
C GLY A 101 8.99 -19.69 38.83
N GLU A 102 9.39 -20.52 37.88
CA GLU A 102 8.79 -20.53 36.54
C GLU A 102 7.30 -20.86 36.60
N THR A 103 6.52 -20.10 35.84
CA THR A 103 5.08 -20.32 35.70
C THR A 103 4.81 -21.09 34.40
N HIS A 104 3.65 -21.74 34.32
CA HIS A 104 3.22 -22.38 33.08
C HIS A 104 3.19 -21.43 31.87
N LEU A 105 2.88 -20.17 32.09
CA LEU A 105 2.92 -19.16 31.01
C LEU A 105 4.36 -18.91 30.54
N THR A 106 5.31 -18.78 31.46
CA THR A 106 6.72 -18.64 31.11
C THR A 106 7.21 -19.83 30.31
N GLU A 107 6.94 -21.06 30.77
CA GLU A 107 7.29 -22.28 30.04
C GLU A 107 6.71 -22.28 28.63
N MET A 108 5.42 -21.99 28.50
CA MET A 108 4.71 -21.94 27.22
C MET A 108 5.32 -20.91 26.26
N PHE A 109 5.60 -19.70 26.72
CA PHE A 109 6.20 -18.67 25.86
C PHE A 109 7.63 -19.04 25.45
N LEU A 110 8.45 -19.54 26.36
CA LEU A 110 9.81 -19.97 26.07
C LEU A 110 9.87 -21.14 25.07
N GLU A 111 8.93 -22.09 25.14
CA GLU A 111 8.83 -23.20 24.18
C GLU A 111 8.50 -22.76 22.74
N HIS A 112 7.92 -21.56 22.57
CA HIS A 112 7.54 -21.01 21.25
C HIS A 112 8.57 -20.02 20.69
N LEU A 113 9.63 -19.69 21.43
CA LEU A 113 10.69 -18.83 20.94
C LEU A 113 11.68 -19.62 20.06
N ASP A 114 12.10 -19.03 18.97
CA ASP A 114 13.17 -19.54 18.13
C ASP A 114 14.54 -19.41 18.83
N GLU A 115 15.55 -20.21 18.40
CA GLU A 115 16.91 -20.17 19.00
C GLU A 115 17.59 -18.79 18.85
N ASP A 116 17.16 -17.99 17.90
CA ASP A 116 17.62 -16.63 17.58
C ASP A 116 16.59 -15.53 17.92
N ALA A 117 15.66 -15.81 18.84
CA ALA A 117 14.62 -14.89 19.27
C ALA A 117 15.17 -13.52 19.71
N ASP A 118 14.41 -12.45 19.40
CA ASP A 118 14.76 -11.10 19.82
C ASP A 118 14.85 -11.02 21.37
N PRO A 119 15.85 -10.32 21.93
CA PRO A 119 15.92 -10.06 23.37
C PRO A 119 14.62 -9.48 23.96
N VAL A 120 13.83 -8.75 23.20
CA VAL A 120 12.53 -8.21 23.64
C VAL A 120 11.51 -9.34 23.84
N GLU A 121 11.40 -10.27 22.91
CA GLU A 121 10.50 -11.44 23.02
C GLU A 121 10.84 -12.31 24.23
N LEU A 122 12.14 -12.50 24.49
CA LEU A 122 12.61 -13.21 25.67
C LEU A 122 12.22 -12.48 26.96
N GLN A 123 12.33 -11.15 27.00
CA GLN A 123 11.92 -10.36 28.16
C GLN A 123 10.42 -10.44 28.40
N GLU A 124 9.61 -10.41 27.34
CA GLU A 124 8.14 -10.59 27.43
C GLU A 124 7.76 -11.99 27.96
N ALA A 125 8.47 -13.04 27.55
CA ALA A 125 8.25 -14.39 28.08
C ALA A 125 8.56 -14.50 29.58
N LEU A 126 9.62 -13.82 30.06
CA LEU A 126 10.07 -13.86 31.44
C LEU A 126 9.21 -13.03 32.41
N VAL A 127 8.36 -12.13 31.91
CA VAL A 127 7.51 -11.28 32.78
C VAL A 127 6.60 -12.10 33.67
N TRP A 128 6.13 -13.25 33.22
CA TRP A 128 5.19 -14.09 33.98
C TRP A 128 5.85 -14.79 35.19
N THR A 129 7.17 -14.83 35.25
CA THR A 129 7.94 -15.34 36.41
C THR A 129 8.34 -14.20 37.35
N ARG A 130 8.74 -13.02 36.80
CA ARG A 130 9.28 -11.93 37.62
C ARG A 130 8.27 -10.84 37.98
N GLY A 131 7.17 -10.75 37.21
CA GLY A 131 6.16 -9.71 37.34
C GLY A 131 5.30 -9.85 38.59
N LEU A 132 4.74 -8.72 39.06
CA LEU A 132 3.73 -8.69 40.10
C LEU A 132 2.37 -9.03 39.49
N GLN A 133 1.85 -10.22 39.79
CA GLN A 133 0.57 -10.73 39.29
C GLN A 133 -0.61 -10.02 39.96
N LEU A 134 -1.57 -9.55 39.16
CA LEU A 134 -2.71 -8.76 39.61
C LEU A 134 -4.06 -9.41 39.33
N ASP A 135 -4.16 -10.39 38.46
CA ASP A 135 -5.41 -11.10 38.17
C ASP A 135 -5.76 -12.10 39.30
N VAL A 136 -6.76 -11.77 40.08
CA VAL A 136 -7.27 -12.66 41.16
C VAL A 136 -8.36 -13.57 40.62
N GLU A 137 -9.27 -13.03 39.84
CA GLU A 137 -10.34 -13.72 39.16
C GLU A 137 -10.47 -13.18 37.74
N SER A 138 -10.36 -14.05 36.73
CA SER A 138 -10.39 -13.67 35.32
C SER A 138 -10.93 -14.81 34.45
N ASP A 139 -11.29 -14.49 33.21
CA ASP A 139 -11.59 -15.46 32.16
C ASP A 139 -10.33 -15.78 31.36
N ALA A 140 -9.43 -16.55 31.97
CA ALA A 140 -8.14 -16.93 31.38
C ALA A 140 -7.31 -15.72 30.85
N VAL A 141 -7.38 -14.59 31.54
CA VAL A 141 -6.58 -13.40 31.32
C VAL A 141 -5.59 -13.26 32.47
N SER A 142 -4.31 -13.11 32.11
CA SER A 142 -3.24 -12.81 33.06
C SER A 142 -2.83 -11.35 32.96
N VAL A 143 -2.58 -10.73 34.12
CA VAL A 143 -2.17 -9.33 34.25
C VAL A 143 -0.96 -9.24 35.15
N ALA A 144 0.18 -8.76 34.64
CA ALA A 144 1.41 -8.62 35.39
C ALA A 144 2.02 -7.22 35.23
N LEU A 145 2.51 -6.65 36.36
CA LEU A 145 3.36 -5.47 36.38
C LEU A 145 4.83 -5.90 36.30
N ASP A 146 5.60 -5.40 35.34
CA ASP A 146 6.99 -5.79 35.12
C ASP A 146 7.97 -4.84 35.85
N PRO A 147 8.63 -5.29 36.93
CA PRO A 147 9.58 -4.47 37.68
C PRO A 147 10.91 -4.23 36.94
N GLU A 148 11.16 -4.89 35.78
CA GLU A 148 12.35 -4.69 34.96
C GLU A 148 12.09 -3.78 33.76
N ASP A 149 10.84 -3.55 33.40
CA ASP A 149 10.43 -2.59 32.38
C ASP A 149 9.87 -1.32 33.04
N VAL A 150 10.79 -0.43 33.40
CA VAL A 150 10.52 0.77 34.20
C VAL A 150 10.86 2.02 33.42
N ASP A 151 9.92 2.95 33.34
CA ASP A 151 10.14 4.24 32.67
C ASP A 151 10.91 5.27 33.52
N GLU A 152 11.18 6.45 32.95
CA GLU A 152 11.88 7.55 33.62
C GLU A 152 11.14 8.14 34.83
N HIS A 153 9.85 7.85 34.97
CA HIS A 153 8.99 8.29 36.08
C HIS A 153 8.83 7.21 37.17
N GLY A 154 9.42 6.04 36.96
CA GLY A 154 9.35 4.91 37.87
C GLY A 154 8.05 4.10 37.71
N GLU A 155 7.31 4.29 36.61
CA GLU A 155 6.18 3.44 36.25
C GLU A 155 6.67 2.10 35.71
N TRP A 156 5.99 1.04 36.08
CA TRP A 156 6.23 -0.30 35.57
C TRP A 156 5.26 -0.59 34.44
N ALA A 157 5.75 -1.18 33.35
CA ALA A 157 4.88 -1.65 32.29
C ALA A 157 3.91 -2.72 32.82
N VAL A 158 2.71 -2.73 32.27
CA VAL A 158 1.73 -3.79 32.49
C VAL A 158 1.63 -4.64 31.26
N LEU A 159 1.74 -5.95 31.41
CA LEU A 159 1.46 -6.91 30.35
C LEU A 159 0.16 -7.65 30.64
N THR A 160 -0.66 -7.80 29.62
CA THR A 160 -1.87 -8.64 29.67
C THR A 160 -1.82 -9.69 28.57
N TRP A 161 -2.27 -10.89 28.90
CA TRP A 161 -2.38 -11.96 27.92
C TRP A 161 -3.66 -12.79 28.18
N ALA A 162 -4.31 -13.17 27.10
CA ALA A 162 -5.50 -14.00 27.14
C ALA A 162 -5.33 -15.20 26.20
N SER A 163 -5.47 -16.43 26.73
CA SER A 163 -5.22 -17.67 26.00
C SER A 163 -6.07 -17.84 24.73
N TRP A 164 -7.24 -17.24 24.70
CA TRP A 164 -8.21 -17.34 23.60
C TRP A 164 -8.06 -16.27 22.52
N ARG A 165 -7.20 -15.25 22.72
CA ARG A 165 -6.97 -14.18 21.71
C ARG A 165 -6.04 -14.61 20.58
N ALA A 166 -5.23 -15.66 20.73
CA ALA A 166 -4.21 -16.09 19.78
C ALA A 166 -3.31 -14.92 19.30
N ALA A 167 -2.93 -14.04 20.24
CA ALA A 167 -2.14 -12.85 20.01
C ALA A 167 -1.01 -12.77 21.06
N PRO A 168 0.11 -12.08 20.76
CA PRO A 168 1.14 -11.81 21.76
C PRO A 168 0.58 -11.01 22.94
N PRO A 169 1.32 -10.95 24.06
CA PRO A 169 0.96 -10.11 25.20
C PRO A 169 0.80 -8.63 24.78
N GLU A 170 -0.22 -7.99 25.33
CA GLU A 170 -0.46 -6.56 25.14
C GLU A 170 0.26 -5.78 26.24
N ARG A 171 1.04 -4.75 25.86
CA ARG A 171 1.87 -3.95 26.77
C ARG A 171 1.31 -2.55 26.94
N TYR A 172 1.17 -2.12 28.19
CA TYR A 172 0.79 -0.77 28.60
C TYR A 172 1.96 -0.10 29.36
N GLN A 173 2.15 1.19 29.17
CA GLN A 173 3.27 1.93 29.77
C GLN A 173 3.19 2.04 31.31
N SER A 174 1.98 1.93 31.88
CA SER A 174 1.72 2.08 33.30
C SER A 174 0.42 1.38 33.70
N PHE A 175 0.22 1.19 35.00
CA PHE A 175 -1.05 0.70 35.52
C PHE A 175 -2.21 1.68 35.28
N TRP A 176 -1.94 2.97 35.20
CA TRP A 176 -2.94 3.96 34.80
C TRP A 176 -3.43 3.72 33.37
N GLU A 177 -2.54 3.53 32.44
CA GLU A 177 -2.89 3.28 31.04
C GLU A 177 -3.67 1.97 30.87
N PHE A 178 -3.25 0.89 31.55
CA PHE A 178 -3.99 -0.37 31.59
C PHE A 178 -5.43 -0.17 32.06
N MET A 179 -5.63 0.56 33.18
CA MET A 179 -6.97 0.81 33.70
C MET A 179 -7.83 1.68 32.76
N GLN A 180 -7.22 2.59 32.01
CA GLN A 180 -7.91 3.33 30.95
C GLN A 180 -8.31 2.40 29.80
N ALA A 181 -7.45 1.47 29.40
CA ALA A 181 -7.77 0.47 28.37
C ALA A 181 -8.91 -0.48 28.84
N ALA A 182 -8.86 -0.96 30.05
CA ALA A 182 -9.92 -1.79 30.63
C ALA A 182 -11.28 -1.05 30.72
N TYR A 183 -11.26 0.25 30.99
CA TYR A 183 -12.46 1.08 30.95
C TYR A 183 -13.01 1.25 29.53
N ARG A 184 -12.15 1.40 28.52
CA ARG A 184 -12.56 1.38 27.11
C ARG A 184 -13.17 0.04 26.71
N GLU A 185 -12.54 -1.07 27.12
CA GLU A 185 -13.05 -2.42 26.87
C GLU A 185 -14.45 -2.63 27.45
N PHE A 186 -14.71 -2.16 28.69
CA PHE A 186 -16.05 -2.17 29.28
C PHE A 186 -17.08 -1.49 28.37
N HIS A 187 -16.79 -0.28 27.88
CA HIS A 187 -17.67 0.43 26.97
C HIS A 187 -17.82 -0.28 25.62
N GLN A 188 -16.75 -0.81 25.07
CA GLN A 188 -16.75 -1.53 23.80
C GLN A 188 -17.65 -2.76 23.85
N LEU A 189 -17.58 -3.54 24.92
CA LEU A 189 -18.40 -4.74 25.11
C LEU A 189 -19.87 -4.40 25.30
N LYS A 190 -20.18 -3.29 25.94
CA LYS A 190 -21.56 -2.81 26.14
C LYS A 190 -22.16 -2.04 24.97
N ALA A 191 -21.33 -1.67 23.95
CA ALA A 191 -21.74 -0.80 22.86
C ALA A 191 -22.96 -1.30 22.06
N GLY A 192 -23.11 -2.63 21.91
CA GLY A 192 -24.25 -3.26 21.21
C GLY A 192 -25.56 -3.29 22.00
N GLY A 193 -25.48 -3.09 23.31
CA GLY A 193 -26.61 -3.28 24.23
C GLY A 193 -27.13 -4.73 24.28
N ASP A 194 -27.73 -5.13 25.39
CA ASP A 194 -28.28 -6.49 25.55
C ASP A 194 -29.62 -6.68 24.79
N ASP A 195 -30.33 -5.59 24.50
CA ASP A 195 -31.59 -5.53 23.76
C ASP A 195 -31.51 -4.93 22.36
N GLY A 196 -30.30 -4.78 21.83
CA GLY A 196 -30.02 -4.17 20.53
C GLY A 196 -30.11 -2.63 20.51
N ARG A 197 -30.25 -2.00 21.66
CA ARG A 197 -30.14 -0.55 21.82
C ARG A 197 -28.72 -0.17 22.17
N PRO A 198 -28.17 0.91 21.57
CA PRO A 198 -26.84 1.38 21.93
C PRO A 198 -26.76 1.72 23.41
N PHE A 199 -25.71 1.28 24.09
CA PHE A 199 -25.42 1.70 25.46
C PHE A 199 -25.13 3.21 25.48
N THR A 200 -25.91 3.96 26.26
CA THR A 200 -25.80 5.43 26.34
C THR A 200 -25.60 5.88 27.77
N ASN A 201 -24.61 6.75 27.95
CA ASN A 201 -24.31 7.45 29.20
C ASN A 201 -23.59 8.78 28.88
N VAL A 202 -23.22 9.55 29.89
CA VAL A 202 -22.55 10.85 29.73
C VAL A 202 -21.25 10.72 28.91
N THR A 203 -20.48 9.64 29.11
CA THR A 203 -19.23 9.39 28.36
C THR A 203 -19.51 9.10 26.89
N THR A 204 -20.45 8.21 26.59
CA THR A 204 -20.81 7.86 25.21
C THR A 204 -21.44 9.02 24.45
N GLU A 205 -22.29 9.82 25.10
CA GLU A 205 -22.90 11.03 24.52
C GLU A 205 -21.84 12.09 24.19
N ALA A 206 -20.85 12.29 25.08
CA ALA A 206 -19.74 13.19 24.83
C ALA A 206 -18.88 12.71 23.67
N LEU A 207 -18.61 11.42 23.58
CA LEU A 207 -17.87 10.81 22.47
C LEU A 207 -18.64 10.93 21.14
N ASP A 208 -19.94 10.70 21.12
CA ASP A 208 -20.76 10.85 19.92
C ASP A 208 -20.79 12.31 19.41
N ALA A 209 -20.80 13.28 20.33
CA ALA A 209 -20.65 14.69 19.96
C ALA A 209 -19.27 15.00 19.37
N GLN A 210 -18.20 14.38 19.92
CA GLN A 210 -16.84 14.50 19.37
C GLN A 210 -16.71 13.83 18.01
N VAL A 211 -17.36 12.70 17.77
CA VAL A 211 -17.42 12.02 16.48
C VAL A 211 -18.07 12.93 15.41
N GLU A 212 -19.13 13.66 15.77
CA GLU A 212 -19.75 14.60 14.82
C GLU A 212 -18.82 15.79 14.50
N GLU A 213 -18.07 16.31 15.45
CA GLU A 213 -17.08 17.35 15.17
C GLU A 213 -15.91 16.81 14.35
N ALA A 214 -15.40 15.62 14.66
CA ALA A 214 -14.36 14.95 13.88
C ALA A 214 -14.79 14.70 12.43
N ARG A 215 -16.08 14.38 12.19
CA ARG A 215 -16.64 14.30 10.85
C ARG A 215 -16.47 15.61 10.07
N ARG A 216 -16.79 16.75 10.72
CA ARG A 216 -16.64 18.07 10.10
C ARG A 216 -15.16 18.43 9.89
N ASP A 217 -14.31 18.14 10.87
CA ASP A 217 -12.85 18.34 10.74
C ASP A 217 -12.29 17.57 9.55
N ALA A 218 -12.71 16.30 9.37
CA ALA A 218 -12.32 15.50 8.20
C ALA A 218 -12.77 16.12 6.86
N LEU A 219 -13.98 16.69 6.81
CA LEU A 219 -14.48 17.38 5.61
C LEU A 219 -13.80 18.74 5.39
N ARG A 220 -13.33 19.41 6.44
CA ARG A 220 -12.52 20.66 6.37
C ARG A 220 -11.10 20.41 5.88
N GLY A 221 -10.65 19.14 5.89
CA GLY A 221 -9.30 18.76 5.53
C GLY A 221 -8.36 18.51 6.71
N ASP A 222 -8.84 18.65 7.95
CA ASP A 222 -8.08 18.33 9.18
C ASP A 222 -8.26 16.85 9.56
N TYR A 223 -7.87 15.97 8.62
CA TYR A 223 -8.11 14.53 8.74
C TYR A 223 -7.27 13.88 9.84
N GLU A 224 -6.09 14.41 10.18
CA GLU A 224 -5.22 13.85 11.24
C GLU A 224 -5.86 14.03 12.61
N ARG A 225 -6.38 15.23 12.88
CA ARG A 225 -7.15 15.49 14.09
C ARG A 225 -8.42 14.66 14.17
N ALA A 226 -9.14 14.56 13.04
CA ALA A 226 -10.33 13.73 12.96
C ALA A 226 -10.03 12.26 13.23
N GLU A 227 -8.94 11.71 12.66
CA GLU A 227 -8.53 10.32 12.86
C GLU A 227 -8.21 10.04 14.34
N ALA A 228 -7.50 10.94 15.02
CA ALA A 228 -7.18 10.79 16.45
C ALA A 228 -8.44 10.71 17.32
N VAL A 229 -9.42 11.59 17.09
CA VAL A 229 -10.70 11.60 17.82
C VAL A 229 -11.53 10.35 17.49
N LEU A 230 -11.61 9.97 16.22
CA LEU A 230 -12.33 8.78 15.79
C LEU A 230 -11.69 7.49 16.34
N SER A 231 -10.35 7.46 16.44
CA SER A 231 -9.62 6.33 17.03
C SER A 231 -9.99 6.11 18.50
N GLU A 232 -10.02 7.19 19.29
CA GLU A 232 -10.44 7.12 20.68
C GLU A 232 -11.91 6.67 20.79
N ALA A 233 -12.81 7.24 20.00
CA ALA A 233 -14.21 6.83 19.99
C ALA A 233 -14.41 5.36 19.56
N CYS A 234 -13.58 4.85 18.64
CA CYS A 234 -13.56 3.44 18.26
C CYS A 234 -13.17 2.53 19.43
N ALA A 235 -12.20 2.94 20.25
CA ALA A 235 -11.77 2.19 21.42
C ALA A 235 -12.89 2.06 22.46
N PHE A 236 -13.82 3.03 22.51
CA PHE A 236 -15.05 2.96 23.28
C PHE A 236 -16.22 2.25 22.56
N GLY A 237 -15.96 1.58 21.44
CA GLY A 237 -16.98 0.84 20.70
C GLY A 237 -18.03 1.71 20.01
N ARG A 238 -17.77 2.99 19.74
CA ARG A 238 -18.75 3.85 19.04
C ARG A 238 -18.88 3.42 17.57
N PRO A 239 -20.02 2.83 17.13
CA PRO A 239 -20.13 2.20 15.79
C PRO A 239 -19.88 3.16 14.64
N ARG A 240 -20.40 4.40 14.75
CA ARG A 240 -20.26 5.44 13.75
C ARG A 240 -18.81 5.87 13.58
N ALA A 241 -18.03 5.94 14.67
CA ALA A 241 -16.62 6.32 14.64
C ALA A 241 -15.80 5.35 13.78
N LYS A 242 -16.06 4.04 13.91
CA LYS A 242 -15.36 3.02 13.14
C LYS A 242 -15.56 3.19 11.64
N ALA A 243 -16.79 3.37 11.17
CA ALA A 243 -17.10 3.55 9.76
C ALA A 243 -16.48 4.83 9.16
N LEU A 244 -16.45 5.92 9.94
CA LEU A 244 -15.82 7.18 9.52
C LEU A 244 -14.30 7.05 9.47
N ARG A 245 -13.67 6.50 10.51
CA ARG A 245 -12.21 6.30 10.59
C ARG A 245 -11.69 5.42 9.45
N GLU A 246 -12.40 4.34 9.14
CA GLU A 246 -11.97 3.41 8.10
C GLU A 246 -11.98 4.03 6.70
N GLN A 247 -12.85 5.00 6.40
CA GLN A 247 -12.77 5.74 5.13
C GLN A 247 -11.47 6.58 5.05
N LEU A 248 -11.05 7.20 6.16
CA LEU A 248 -9.80 7.96 6.20
C LEU A 248 -8.59 7.02 5.99
N THR A 249 -8.51 5.95 6.77
CA THR A 249 -7.39 4.99 6.67
C THR A 249 -7.36 4.27 5.33
N TRP A 250 -8.52 4.02 4.71
CA TRP A 250 -8.63 3.47 3.36
C TRP A 250 -7.95 4.35 2.31
N MET A 251 -8.24 5.65 2.35
CA MET A 251 -7.61 6.61 1.43
C MET A 251 -6.11 6.75 1.67
N LEU A 252 -5.62 6.47 2.89
CA LEU A 252 -4.19 6.45 3.23
C LEU A 252 -3.47 5.16 2.82
N GLY A 253 -4.19 4.20 2.22
CA GLY A 253 -3.63 2.94 1.70
C GLY A 253 -3.89 1.71 2.57
N ASN A 254 -4.48 1.84 3.74
CA ASN A 254 -4.92 0.69 4.55
C ASN A 254 -6.27 0.18 4.04
N ARG A 255 -6.23 -0.68 3.04
CA ARG A 255 -7.42 -1.22 2.36
C ARG A 255 -7.92 -2.54 2.97
N HIS A 256 -7.43 -2.91 4.15
CA HIS A 256 -7.87 -4.10 4.90
C HIS A 256 -8.87 -3.69 5.98
N SER A 257 -10.11 -3.44 5.61
CA SER A 257 -11.13 -2.96 6.53
C SER A 257 -12.34 -3.90 6.61
N ASN A 258 -12.80 -4.17 7.83
CA ASN A 258 -14.01 -4.92 8.10
C ASN A 258 -15.17 -4.02 8.61
N GLY A 259 -14.93 -2.74 8.89
CA GLY A 259 -15.89 -1.84 9.50
C GLY A 259 -16.79 -1.09 8.52
N LEU A 260 -16.38 -0.99 7.25
CA LEU A 260 -17.23 -0.37 6.21
C LEU A 260 -18.41 -1.25 5.79
N GLY A 261 -18.39 -2.56 6.10
CA GLY A 261 -19.45 -3.50 5.68
C GLY A 261 -20.84 -3.11 6.17
N GLY A 262 -20.97 -2.62 7.40
CA GLY A 262 -22.25 -2.15 7.94
C GLY A 262 -22.79 -0.93 7.19
N LEU A 263 -21.91 0.03 6.85
CA LEU A 263 -22.28 1.23 6.11
C LEU A 263 -22.58 0.88 4.63
N ALA A 264 -21.83 -0.03 4.04
CA ALA A 264 -22.05 -0.51 2.67
C ALA A 264 -23.36 -1.32 2.52
N ALA A 265 -23.95 -1.80 3.61
CA ALA A 265 -25.26 -2.46 3.60
C ALA A 265 -26.44 -1.45 3.46
N ASP A 266 -26.22 -0.16 3.70
CA ASP A 266 -27.19 0.91 3.44
C ASP A 266 -27.22 1.24 1.94
N PRO A 267 -28.37 1.15 1.26
CA PRO A 267 -28.49 1.45 -0.17
C PRO A 267 -27.96 2.83 -0.58
N ARG A 268 -27.93 3.79 0.35
CA ARG A 268 -27.41 5.13 0.13
C ARG A 268 -25.92 5.15 -0.14
N TYR A 269 -25.14 4.39 0.65
CA TYR A 269 -23.66 4.36 0.58
C TYR A 269 -23.11 3.20 -0.25
N ALA A 270 -23.96 2.20 -0.49
CA ALA A 270 -23.59 1.01 -1.25
C ALA A 270 -22.92 1.30 -2.61
N PRO A 271 -23.39 2.28 -3.43
CA PRO A 271 -22.78 2.54 -4.74
C PRO A 271 -21.32 2.97 -4.68
N ASP A 272 -20.89 3.62 -3.59
CA ASP A 272 -19.49 4.04 -3.41
C ASP A 272 -18.66 3.01 -2.64
N LEU A 273 -19.19 2.46 -1.55
CA LEU A 273 -18.40 1.63 -0.64
C LEU A 273 -18.29 0.17 -1.09
N LEU A 274 -19.33 -0.42 -1.69
CA LEU A 274 -19.29 -1.81 -2.14
C LEU A 274 -18.18 -2.10 -3.14
N PRO A 275 -18.01 -1.30 -4.21
CA PRO A 275 -16.94 -1.57 -5.18
C PRO A 275 -15.57 -1.60 -4.53
N ALA A 276 -15.31 -0.68 -3.58
CA ALA A 276 -14.05 -0.61 -2.86
C ALA A 276 -13.81 -1.86 -2.00
N LEU A 277 -14.81 -2.27 -1.22
CA LEU A 277 -14.73 -3.47 -0.38
C LEU A 277 -14.54 -4.75 -1.21
N MET A 278 -15.22 -4.84 -2.34
CA MET A 278 -15.13 -5.98 -3.24
C MET A 278 -13.81 -6.01 -4.03
N GLY A 279 -13.33 -4.86 -4.49
CA GLY A 279 -12.09 -4.71 -5.26
C GLY A 279 -10.82 -4.74 -4.41
N GLY A 280 -10.89 -4.34 -3.13
CA GLY A 280 -9.74 -4.26 -2.22
C GLY A 280 -9.27 -5.60 -1.66
N ARG A 281 -10.12 -6.64 -1.70
CA ARG A 281 -9.73 -7.98 -1.27
C ARG A 281 -9.03 -8.72 -2.40
N GLU A 282 -7.74 -8.97 -2.21
CA GLU A 282 -6.81 -9.79 -3.00
C GLU A 282 -7.22 -10.07 -4.47
N ARG A 283 -6.67 -9.32 -5.39
CA ARG A 283 -6.81 -9.55 -6.85
C ARG A 283 -6.47 -10.97 -7.30
N GLY A 284 -5.76 -11.74 -6.45
CA GLY A 284 -5.47 -13.16 -6.65
C GLY A 284 -6.68 -14.08 -6.47
N ALA A 285 -7.54 -13.83 -5.48
CA ALA A 285 -8.71 -14.66 -5.20
C ALA A 285 -9.80 -14.54 -6.27
N TRP A 286 -9.95 -13.36 -6.90
CA TRP A 286 -10.89 -13.16 -8.00
C TRP A 286 -10.58 -13.97 -9.25
N ARG A 287 -9.29 -14.20 -9.54
CA ARG A 287 -8.87 -15.01 -10.69
C ARG A 287 -9.28 -16.47 -10.60
N ASN A 288 -9.49 -16.98 -9.39
CA ASN A 288 -9.81 -18.39 -9.14
C ASN A 288 -11.33 -18.67 -9.00
N GLY A 289 -12.20 -17.67 -9.19
CA GLY A 289 -13.67 -17.84 -9.17
C GLY A 289 -14.28 -18.27 -7.84
N ALA A 290 -13.52 -18.22 -6.73
CA ALA A 290 -13.86 -18.89 -5.47
C ALA A 290 -14.40 -17.96 -4.37
N TYR A 291 -14.60 -16.65 -4.63
CA TYR A 291 -14.97 -15.73 -3.56
C TYR A 291 -16.36 -15.13 -3.76
N GLU A 292 -17.32 -15.57 -2.96
CA GLU A 292 -18.59 -14.88 -2.76
C GLU A 292 -18.46 -13.90 -1.58
N TYR A 293 -18.62 -12.60 -1.84
CA TYR A 293 -18.72 -11.60 -0.80
C TYR A 293 -20.15 -11.57 -0.25
N HIS A 294 -20.33 -11.91 1.02
CA HIS A 294 -21.62 -11.84 1.65
C HIS A 294 -21.72 -10.63 2.57
N LEU A 295 -22.50 -9.63 2.16
CA LEU A 295 -22.92 -8.54 3.05
C LEU A 295 -23.92 -9.06 4.08
N ARG A 296 -23.52 -9.01 5.35
CA ARG A 296 -24.46 -9.27 6.44
C ARG A 296 -25.45 -8.10 6.51
N GLY A 297 -26.75 -8.38 6.34
CA GLY A 297 -27.83 -7.42 6.59
C GLY A 297 -28.23 -6.52 5.41
N GLY A 298 -27.64 -6.66 4.21
CA GLY A 298 -28.02 -5.86 3.03
C GLY A 298 -29.45 -6.14 2.54
N THR A 299 -30.13 -5.11 2.04
CA THR A 299 -31.43 -5.23 1.37
C THR A 299 -31.33 -5.99 0.04
N GLU A 300 -32.44 -6.40 -0.55
CA GLU A 300 -32.40 -7.06 -1.87
C GLU A 300 -31.87 -6.10 -2.97
N GLU A 301 -32.09 -4.81 -2.84
CA GLU A 301 -31.54 -3.79 -3.71
C GLU A 301 -30.00 -3.78 -3.65
N VAL A 302 -29.43 -3.79 -2.44
CA VAL A 302 -27.97 -3.85 -2.23
C VAL A 302 -27.38 -5.14 -2.76
N ARG A 303 -28.05 -6.30 -2.57
CA ARG A 303 -27.61 -7.59 -3.13
C ARG A 303 -27.66 -7.62 -4.65
N ALA A 304 -28.66 -6.97 -5.27
CA ALA A 304 -28.73 -6.87 -6.72
C ALA A 304 -27.59 -6.01 -7.28
N LEU A 305 -27.27 -4.90 -6.59
CA LEU A 305 -26.11 -4.06 -6.91
C LEU A 305 -24.79 -4.85 -6.75
N GLU A 306 -24.64 -5.59 -5.67
CA GLU A 306 -23.47 -6.45 -5.41
C GLU A 306 -23.22 -7.42 -6.56
N ARG A 307 -24.26 -8.15 -7.01
CA ARG A 307 -24.14 -9.07 -8.16
C ARG A 307 -23.68 -8.36 -9.45
N THR A 308 -24.20 -7.16 -9.69
CA THR A 308 -23.82 -6.37 -10.87
C THR A 308 -22.35 -5.92 -10.78
N LEU A 309 -21.95 -5.38 -9.63
CA LEU A 309 -20.59 -4.91 -9.38
C LEU A 309 -19.58 -6.05 -9.45
N LEU A 310 -19.93 -7.23 -8.93
CA LEU A 310 -19.08 -8.42 -9.00
C LEU A 310 -18.69 -8.74 -10.44
N GLY A 311 -19.66 -8.80 -11.34
CA GLY A 311 -19.38 -9.03 -12.78
C GLY A 311 -18.47 -7.96 -13.37
N GLN A 312 -18.74 -6.68 -13.09
CA GLN A 312 -17.94 -5.56 -13.61
C GLN A 312 -16.49 -5.57 -13.08
N LEU A 313 -16.30 -5.88 -11.79
CA LEU A 313 -14.96 -5.96 -11.19
C LEU A 313 -14.17 -7.15 -11.73
N GLN A 314 -14.81 -8.31 -11.88
CA GLN A 314 -14.19 -9.51 -12.47
C GLN A 314 -13.77 -9.30 -13.93
N GLU A 315 -14.59 -8.60 -14.70
CA GLU A 315 -14.31 -8.24 -16.09
C GLU A 315 -13.35 -7.05 -16.23
N GLY A 316 -13.04 -6.34 -15.12
CA GLY A 316 -12.25 -5.10 -15.14
C GLY A 316 -12.95 -3.94 -15.86
N THR A 317 -14.27 -3.98 -15.95
CA THR A 317 -15.11 -2.97 -16.64
C THR A 317 -15.74 -1.97 -15.69
N TYR A 318 -15.58 -2.16 -14.37
CA TYR A 318 -16.11 -1.20 -13.40
C TYR A 318 -15.60 0.21 -13.66
N ALA A 319 -16.51 1.18 -13.61
CA ALA A 319 -16.24 2.58 -13.77
C ALA A 319 -16.89 3.35 -12.62
N TYR A 320 -16.10 4.07 -11.84
CA TYR A 320 -16.63 4.94 -10.81
C TYR A 320 -17.44 6.09 -11.44
N THR A 321 -18.60 6.37 -10.87
CA THR A 321 -19.49 7.44 -11.32
C THR A 321 -19.91 8.32 -10.15
N ALA A 322 -19.95 9.63 -10.37
CA ALA A 322 -20.49 10.59 -9.43
C ALA A 322 -21.33 11.62 -10.20
N ALA A 323 -22.22 12.30 -9.51
CA ALA A 323 -23.03 13.35 -10.12
C ALA A 323 -22.28 14.69 -10.19
N GLY A 324 -22.73 15.57 -11.11
CA GLY A 324 -22.27 16.95 -11.21
C GLY A 324 -20.82 17.11 -11.67
N PRO A 325 -20.22 18.29 -11.44
CA PRO A 325 -18.90 18.64 -11.98
C PRO A 325 -17.76 17.69 -11.52
N PHE A 326 -17.88 17.09 -10.33
CA PHE A 326 -16.93 16.09 -9.89
C PHE A 326 -17.02 14.81 -10.75
N GLY A 327 -18.23 14.37 -11.12
CA GLY A 327 -18.43 13.25 -12.02
C GLY A 327 -17.85 13.50 -13.42
N ASP A 328 -17.99 14.73 -13.95
CA ASP A 328 -17.39 15.12 -15.23
C ASP A 328 -15.85 15.08 -15.16
N ALA A 329 -15.29 15.53 -14.04
CA ALA A 329 -13.85 15.46 -13.80
C ALA A 329 -13.35 14.01 -13.68
N VAL A 330 -14.12 13.13 -13.05
CA VAL A 330 -13.81 11.69 -12.98
C VAL A 330 -13.78 11.07 -14.39
N ALA A 331 -14.77 11.37 -15.23
CA ALA A 331 -14.79 10.88 -16.61
C ALA A 331 -13.58 11.40 -17.42
N THR A 332 -13.21 12.66 -17.24
CA THR A 332 -12.01 13.26 -17.86
C THR A 332 -10.72 12.59 -17.35
N ALA A 333 -10.58 12.40 -16.04
CA ALA A 333 -9.42 11.73 -15.44
C ALA A 333 -9.28 10.29 -15.93
N ARG A 334 -10.39 9.56 -16.08
CA ARG A 334 -10.39 8.21 -16.67
C ARG A 334 -9.84 8.20 -18.10
N GLU A 335 -10.25 9.18 -18.92
CA GLU A 335 -9.73 9.30 -20.29
C GLU A 335 -8.23 9.65 -20.30
N GLN A 336 -7.78 10.52 -19.40
CA GLN A 336 -6.36 10.84 -19.24
C GLN A 336 -5.55 9.60 -18.80
N MET A 337 -6.07 8.84 -17.82
CA MET A 337 -5.41 7.60 -17.36
C MET A 337 -5.34 6.53 -18.44
N ARG A 338 -6.33 6.44 -19.30
CA ARG A 338 -6.36 5.51 -20.44
C ARG A 338 -5.16 5.69 -21.38
N TRP A 339 -4.63 6.91 -21.44
CA TRP A 339 -3.48 7.28 -22.25
C TRP A 339 -2.20 7.56 -21.44
N GLY A 340 -2.21 7.23 -20.14
CA GLY A 340 -1.03 7.31 -19.28
C GLY A 340 -0.78 8.67 -18.62
N GLU A 341 -1.69 9.64 -18.74
CA GLU A 341 -1.50 11.01 -18.23
C GLU A 341 -1.85 11.10 -16.72
N ALA A 342 -1.14 10.35 -15.85
CA ALA A 342 -1.46 10.22 -14.43
C ALA A 342 -1.41 11.55 -13.66
N ASN A 343 -0.39 12.39 -13.90
CA ASN A 343 -0.30 13.70 -13.26
C ASN A 343 -1.44 14.63 -13.71
N ALA A 344 -1.82 14.62 -14.99
CA ALA A 344 -2.95 15.40 -15.51
C ALA A 344 -4.28 14.91 -14.91
N ALA A 345 -4.49 13.61 -14.82
CA ALA A 345 -5.66 13.00 -14.21
C ALA A 345 -5.79 13.39 -12.72
N TRP A 346 -4.68 13.37 -11.99
CA TRP A 346 -4.67 13.80 -10.60
C TRP A 346 -5.02 15.29 -10.45
N ARG A 347 -4.42 16.18 -11.27
CA ARG A 347 -4.75 17.62 -11.27
C ARG A 347 -6.23 17.85 -11.57
N THR A 348 -6.80 17.10 -12.52
CA THR A 348 -8.22 17.18 -12.87
C THR A 348 -9.11 16.81 -11.67
N LEU A 349 -8.82 15.68 -11.00
CA LEU A 349 -9.58 15.25 -9.83
C LEU A 349 -9.42 16.20 -8.66
N SER A 350 -8.19 16.63 -8.35
CA SER A 350 -7.88 17.53 -7.23
C SER A 350 -8.57 18.87 -7.38
N ALA A 351 -8.63 19.42 -8.61
CA ALA A 351 -9.32 20.68 -8.88
C ALA A 351 -10.84 20.58 -8.69
N ALA A 352 -11.44 19.42 -8.93
CA ALA A 352 -12.87 19.19 -8.82
C ALA A 352 -13.31 18.69 -7.43
N LEU A 353 -12.38 18.25 -6.58
CA LEU A 353 -12.69 17.65 -5.29
C LEU A 353 -13.53 18.55 -4.35
N PRO A 354 -13.35 19.88 -4.30
CA PRO A 354 -14.24 20.75 -3.54
C PRO A 354 -15.72 20.70 -3.97
N GLN A 355 -15.99 20.16 -5.16
CA GLN A 355 -17.37 20.02 -5.69
C GLN A 355 -17.95 18.61 -5.46
N TRP A 356 -17.13 17.69 -4.88
CA TRP A 356 -17.62 16.37 -4.49
C TRP A 356 -18.65 16.50 -3.36
N GLN A 357 -19.73 15.74 -3.45
CA GLN A 357 -20.80 15.73 -2.46
C GLN A 357 -20.88 14.38 -1.77
N PRO A 358 -20.89 14.33 -0.42
CA PRO A 358 -21.16 13.13 0.35
C PRO A 358 -22.54 12.55 0.01
N LEU A 359 -22.66 11.23 -0.02
CA LEU A 359 -23.94 10.54 -0.18
C LEU A 359 -24.84 10.65 1.07
N GLY A 360 -24.26 11.03 2.20
CA GLY A 360 -24.95 11.22 3.47
C GLY A 360 -23.98 11.59 4.59
N PRO A 361 -24.46 11.70 5.84
CA PRO A 361 -23.64 12.19 6.97
C PRO A 361 -22.47 11.29 7.34
N ASP A 362 -22.49 10.02 6.97
CA ASP A 362 -21.42 9.07 7.28
C ASP A 362 -20.49 8.81 6.08
N HIS A 363 -20.49 9.69 5.08
CA HIS A 363 -19.65 9.60 3.90
C HIS A 363 -18.60 10.71 3.90
N LEU A 364 -17.31 10.36 4.03
CA LEU A 364 -16.20 11.31 4.19
C LEU A 364 -15.32 11.45 2.95
N ALA A 365 -15.25 10.42 2.11
CA ALA A 365 -14.36 10.40 0.96
C ALA A 365 -14.93 9.53 -0.17
N PRO A 366 -14.61 9.82 -1.44
CA PRO A 366 -15.03 9.00 -2.58
C PRO A 366 -14.22 7.70 -2.65
N VAL A 367 -14.47 6.79 -1.71
CA VAL A 367 -13.71 5.54 -1.52
C VAL A 367 -13.79 4.64 -2.75
N GLY A 368 -14.93 4.64 -3.44
CA GLY A 368 -15.17 3.86 -4.66
C GLY A 368 -14.24 4.17 -5.83
N LEU A 369 -13.61 5.36 -5.85
CA LEU A 369 -12.57 5.69 -6.83
C LEU A 369 -11.42 4.68 -6.84
N THR A 370 -11.11 4.12 -5.66
CA THR A 370 -10.00 3.15 -5.51
C THR A 370 -10.32 1.77 -6.08
N ALA A 371 -11.58 1.51 -6.43
CA ALA A 371 -12.00 0.28 -7.08
C ALA A 371 -11.99 0.38 -8.61
N ASP A 372 -11.98 1.60 -9.15
CA ASP A 372 -11.92 1.81 -10.59
C ASP A 372 -10.57 1.39 -11.17
N PRO A 373 -10.52 0.39 -12.07
CA PRO A 373 -9.26 -0.18 -12.53
C PRO A 373 -8.33 0.81 -13.25
N LEU A 374 -8.89 1.89 -13.81
CA LEU A 374 -8.09 2.94 -14.45
C LEU A 374 -7.60 3.98 -13.44
N LEU A 375 -8.40 4.32 -12.43
CA LEU A 375 -8.09 5.37 -11.47
C LEU A 375 -7.31 4.86 -10.25
N GLU A 376 -7.44 3.58 -9.90
CA GLU A 376 -6.80 2.99 -8.72
C GLU A 376 -5.29 3.29 -8.62
N PRO A 377 -4.50 3.23 -9.70
CA PRO A 377 -3.07 3.54 -9.63
C PRO A 377 -2.76 5.00 -9.25
N LEU A 378 -3.74 5.92 -9.32
CA LEU A 378 -3.58 7.30 -8.85
C LEU A 378 -3.53 7.41 -7.32
N PHE A 379 -4.15 6.46 -6.59
CA PHE A 379 -4.33 6.59 -5.15
C PHE A 379 -3.15 6.00 -4.37
N THR A 380 -2.03 6.71 -4.41
CA THR A 380 -0.88 6.52 -3.51
C THR A 380 -1.18 7.12 -2.14
N SER A 381 -0.39 6.76 -1.12
CA SER A 381 -0.54 7.37 0.21
C SER A 381 -0.34 8.89 0.21
N ALA A 382 0.53 9.42 -0.66
CA ALA A 382 0.74 10.87 -0.76
C ALA A 382 -0.47 11.58 -1.37
N ARG A 383 -1.02 11.06 -2.45
CA ARG A 383 -2.23 11.58 -3.09
C ARG A 383 -3.47 11.37 -2.23
N GLY A 384 -3.55 10.27 -1.48
CA GLY A 384 -4.58 10.04 -0.48
C GLY A 384 -4.60 11.10 0.61
N ARG A 385 -3.42 11.46 1.15
CA ARG A 385 -3.28 12.57 2.11
C ARG A 385 -3.72 13.90 1.49
N ALA A 386 -3.30 14.20 0.28
CA ALA A 386 -3.68 15.44 -0.42
C ALA A 386 -5.20 15.52 -0.63
N LEU A 387 -5.86 14.42 -0.97
CA LEU A 387 -7.31 14.33 -1.08
C LEU A 387 -7.97 14.61 0.28
N LEU A 388 -7.52 13.94 1.33
CA LEU A 388 -8.10 14.10 2.67
C LEU A 388 -7.86 15.50 3.24
N ALA A 389 -6.73 16.14 2.92
CA ALA A 389 -6.43 17.52 3.32
C ALA A 389 -7.22 18.58 2.54
N THR A 390 -7.98 18.21 1.51
CA THR A 390 -8.78 19.14 0.71
C THR A 390 -10.17 19.29 1.33
N PRO A 391 -10.63 20.54 1.63
CA PRO A 391 -11.99 20.81 2.06
C PRO A 391 -13.01 20.38 1.00
N ARG A 392 -14.06 19.67 1.42
CA ARG A 392 -15.03 19.05 0.51
C ARG A 392 -16.41 18.89 1.15
N GLY A 393 -17.41 18.59 0.34
CA GLY A 393 -18.79 18.45 0.80
C GLY A 393 -19.35 19.78 1.34
N GLU A 394 -20.03 19.73 2.47
CA GLU A 394 -20.62 20.88 3.14
C GLU A 394 -19.58 21.88 3.69
N GLU A 395 -18.35 21.44 3.90
CA GLU A 395 -17.23 22.25 4.40
C GLU A 395 -16.31 22.76 3.26
N ALA A 396 -16.73 22.59 2.00
CA ALA A 396 -15.94 23.00 0.85
C ALA A 396 -15.70 24.51 0.84
N THR A 397 -14.45 24.91 0.72
CA THR A 397 -14.03 26.32 0.62
C THR A 397 -13.83 26.80 -0.83
N GLY A 398 -14.01 25.89 -1.80
CA GLY A 398 -13.72 26.15 -3.22
C GLY A 398 -12.23 26.19 -3.57
N VAL A 399 -11.35 25.92 -2.60
CA VAL A 399 -9.90 25.84 -2.82
C VAL A 399 -9.57 24.44 -3.35
N ALA A 400 -8.89 24.41 -4.50
CA ALA A 400 -8.42 23.14 -5.10
C ALA A 400 -7.41 22.43 -4.17
N GLY A 401 -7.41 21.11 -4.24
CA GLY A 401 -6.47 20.27 -3.51
C GLY A 401 -5.02 20.48 -3.93
N ALA A 402 -4.09 19.99 -3.11
CA ALA A 402 -2.68 20.05 -3.41
C ALA A 402 -2.35 19.27 -4.69
N VAL A 403 -1.51 19.84 -5.54
CA VAL A 403 -0.96 19.16 -6.71
C VAL A 403 0.18 18.27 -6.25
N VAL A 404 0.03 16.96 -6.44
CA VAL A 404 1.05 15.94 -6.13
C VAL A 404 1.38 15.22 -7.43
N ASP A 405 2.39 15.72 -8.12
CA ASP A 405 2.93 15.08 -9.33
C ASP A 405 3.97 14.03 -8.93
N GLU A 406 3.68 12.76 -9.21
CA GLU A 406 4.54 11.63 -8.83
C GLU A 406 5.28 11.03 -10.02
N ASP A 407 4.75 11.19 -11.24
CA ASP A 407 5.47 10.76 -12.44
C ASP A 407 6.64 11.72 -12.71
N PRO A 408 7.87 11.20 -12.83
CA PRO A 408 9.03 12.00 -13.18
C PRO A 408 8.90 12.54 -14.61
N GLU A 409 9.43 13.75 -14.82
CA GLU A 409 9.52 14.31 -16.17
C GLU A 409 10.60 13.61 -16.99
N GLY A 410 10.37 13.54 -18.31
CA GLY A 410 11.33 13.03 -19.28
C GLY A 410 11.41 11.51 -19.35
N LEU A 411 12.60 10.99 -19.65
CA LEU A 411 12.87 9.59 -19.96
C LEU A 411 13.93 8.95 -19.06
N ALA A 412 14.67 9.75 -18.29
CA ALA A 412 15.85 9.30 -17.54
C ALA A 412 15.58 8.15 -16.56
N TRP A 413 14.36 8.08 -16.01
CA TRP A 413 13.92 7.03 -15.09
C TRP A 413 13.96 5.61 -15.71
N LEU A 414 14.02 5.49 -17.06
CA LEU A 414 14.18 4.20 -17.74
C LEU A 414 15.55 3.56 -17.47
N ALA A 415 16.56 4.38 -17.16
CA ALA A 415 17.88 3.91 -16.77
C ALA A 415 17.91 3.41 -15.31
N ASP A 416 16.95 3.81 -14.47
CA ASP A 416 16.80 3.31 -13.11
C ASP A 416 16.23 1.88 -13.16
N ARG A 417 17.10 0.89 -12.99
CA ARG A 417 16.69 -0.51 -13.03
C ARG A 417 16.53 -1.03 -11.60
N PRO A 418 15.31 -1.37 -11.18
CA PRO A 418 15.13 -1.95 -9.85
C PRO A 418 15.91 -3.26 -9.77
N GLY A 419 16.64 -3.48 -8.66
CA GLY A 419 17.54 -4.62 -8.45
C GLY A 419 16.88 -6.00 -8.44
N ASN A 420 15.55 -6.07 -8.65
CA ASN A 420 14.79 -7.32 -8.80
C ASN A 420 14.73 -7.85 -10.25
N GLY A 421 15.52 -7.31 -11.16
CA GLY A 421 15.63 -7.78 -12.55
C GLY A 421 14.38 -7.60 -13.42
N GLN A 422 13.39 -6.84 -12.98
CA GLN A 422 12.12 -6.68 -13.69
C GLN A 422 12.23 -5.98 -15.05
N ARG A 423 13.24 -5.10 -15.24
CA ARG A 423 13.42 -4.39 -16.50
C ARG A 423 14.87 -4.51 -16.99
N ARG A 424 15.18 -5.60 -17.73
CA ARG A 424 16.51 -5.82 -18.32
C ARG A 424 16.67 -5.16 -19.70
N ALA A 425 15.59 -4.86 -20.37
CA ALA A 425 15.56 -4.19 -21.65
C ALA A 425 14.24 -3.46 -21.84
N TYR A 426 14.27 -2.44 -22.68
CA TYR A 426 13.07 -1.75 -23.16
C TYR A 426 13.28 -1.29 -24.60
N ARG A 427 12.19 -1.12 -25.35
CA ARG A 427 12.18 -0.38 -26.59
C ARG A 427 10.89 0.42 -26.71
N PHE A 428 10.97 1.56 -27.34
CA PHE A 428 9.78 2.36 -27.59
C PHE A 428 9.91 3.18 -28.87
N LEU A 429 8.77 3.55 -29.40
CA LEU A 429 8.61 4.42 -30.53
C LEU A 429 7.80 5.65 -30.09
N LEU A 430 8.32 6.85 -30.39
CA LEU A 430 7.63 8.11 -30.21
C LEU A 430 7.21 8.64 -31.58
N VAL A 431 5.99 9.15 -31.71
CA VAL A 431 5.45 9.66 -32.98
C VAL A 431 4.80 11.01 -32.76
N GLU A 432 5.25 12.01 -33.49
CA GLU A 432 4.75 13.38 -33.46
C GLU A 432 3.49 13.53 -34.32
N GLY A 433 2.50 14.30 -33.83
CA GLY A 433 1.30 14.69 -34.56
C GLY A 433 0.30 13.57 -34.81
N VAL A 434 0.45 12.44 -34.14
CA VAL A 434 -0.43 11.27 -34.26
C VAL A 434 -1.08 10.98 -32.92
N ALA A 435 -2.39 10.81 -32.90
CA ALA A 435 -3.09 10.39 -31.68
C ALA A 435 -2.75 8.92 -31.33
N PRO A 436 -2.73 8.54 -30.04
CA PRO A 436 -2.35 7.19 -29.63
C PRO A 436 -3.18 6.07 -30.27
N ASP A 437 -4.47 6.29 -30.47
CA ASP A 437 -5.41 5.34 -31.10
C ASP A 437 -5.16 5.14 -32.59
N ALA A 438 -4.46 6.06 -33.24
CA ALA A 438 -4.07 5.97 -34.65
C ALA A 438 -2.73 5.23 -34.88
N LEU A 439 -1.91 5.00 -33.82
CA LEU A 439 -0.63 4.29 -33.96
C LEU A 439 -0.72 2.89 -34.55
N PRO A 440 -1.75 2.05 -34.22
CA PRO A 440 -1.88 0.74 -34.80
C PRO A 440 -1.98 0.76 -36.34
N ALA A 441 -2.62 1.77 -36.92
CA ALA A 441 -2.73 1.91 -38.38
C ALA A 441 -1.39 2.21 -39.07
N LEU A 442 -0.45 2.87 -38.33
CA LEU A 442 0.86 3.23 -38.88
C LEU A 442 1.89 2.10 -38.75
N VAL A 443 1.96 1.50 -37.55
CA VAL A 443 3.02 0.57 -37.16
C VAL A 443 2.52 -0.77 -36.63
N GLY A 444 1.22 -1.00 -36.66
CA GLY A 444 0.60 -2.28 -36.28
C GLY A 444 0.82 -3.39 -37.29
N ALA A 445 0.78 -4.64 -36.85
CA ALA A 445 0.78 -5.81 -37.71
C ALA A 445 -0.49 -5.83 -38.60
N GLU A 446 -0.40 -6.40 -39.80
CA GLU A 446 -1.53 -6.44 -40.74
C GLU A 446 -2.79 -7.06 -40.13
N ASP A 447 -2.64 -8.11 -39.33
CA ASP A 447 -3.73 -8.81 -38.64
C ASP A 447 -4.03 -8.24 -37.22
N GLY A 448 -3.28 -7.27 -36.73
CA GLY A 448 -3.30 -6.79 -35.33
C GLY A 448 -3.45 -5.28 -35.16
N ALA A 449 -3.91 -4.55 -36.19
CA ALA A 449 -4.08 -3.10 -36.14
C ALA A 449 -5.23 -2.61 -35.20
N LYS A 450 -5.72 -3.45 -34.30
CA LYS A 450 -6.80 -3.15 -33.35
C LYS A 450 -6.22 -2.93 -31.95
N LEU A 451 -6.66 -1.85 -31.32
CA LEU A 451 -6.39 -1.64 -29.90
C LEU A 451 -7.13 -2.68 -29.05
N HIS A 452 -6.42 -3.30 -28.14
CA HIS A 452 -6.99 -4.07 -27.05
C HIS A 452 -7.51 -3.12 -25.94
N PRO A 453 -8.48 -3.55 -25.12
CA PRO A 453 -8.89 -2.81 -23.93
C PRO A 453 -7.70 -2.48 -23.01
N PRO A 454 -7.79 -1.42 -22.19
CA PRO A 454 -6.73 -1.11 -21.24
C PRO A 454 -6.46 -2.26 -20.28
N MET A 455 -5.21 -2.71 -20.21
CA MET A 455 -4.77 -3.79 -19.33
C MET A 455 -3.39 -3.50 -18.78
N THR A 456 -3.02 -4.16 -17.68
CA THR A 456 -1.64 -4.06 -17.17
C THR A 456 -0.69 -4.76 -18.15
N LEU A 457 0.57 -4.34 -18.18
CA LEU A 457 1.59 -5.03 -18.99
C LEU A 457 1.74 -6.51 -18.58
N TRP A 458 1.51 -6.82 -17.31
CA TRP A 458 1.52 -8.19 -16.83
C TRP A 458 0.33 -9.01 -17.42
N ASP A 459 -0.89 -8.47 -17.39
CA ASP A 459 -2.07 -9.12 -17.98
C ASP A 459 -1.91 -9.28 -19.48
N ALA A 460 -1.39 -8.28 -20.17
CA ALA A 460 -1.11 -8.33 -21.59
C ALA A 460 -0.17 -9.49 -21.95
N ARG A 461 0.90 -9.68 -21.18
CA ARG A 461 1.84 -10.80 -21.36
C ARG A 461 1.19 -12.16 -21.13
N HIS A 462 0.42 -12.30 -20.03
CA HIS A 462 -0.25 -13.57 -19.71
C HIS A 462 -1.33 -13.92 -20.75
N THR A 463 -2.09 -12.94 -21.21
CA THR A 463 -3.06 -13.15 -22.28
C THR A 463 -2.38 -13.59 -23.57
N SER A 464 -1.20 -13.01 -23.89
CA SER A 464 -0.43 -13.41 -25.06
C SER A 464 0.13 -14.84 -24.95
N TRP A 465 0.39 -15.34 -23.74
CA TRP A 465 0.93 -16.67 -23.53
C TRP A 465 -0.15 -17.76 -23.37
N SER A 466 -1.29 -17.43 -22.72
CA SER A 466 -2.33 -18.40 -22.37
C SER A 466 -3.39 -18.58 -23.44
N SER A 467 -3.62 -17.59 -24.31
CA SER A 467 -4.71 -17.63 -25.27
C SER A 467 -4.52 -18.64 -26.41
N GLY A 468 -3.32 -19.19 -26.60
CA GLY A 468 -3.01 -20.02 -27.77
C GLY A 468 -3.23 -19.28 -29.10
N ASP A 469 -3.58 -17.98 -29.03
CA ASP A 469 -3.81 -17.17 -30.21
C ASP A 469 -2.47 -16.95 -30.94
N SER A 470 -2.36 -17.66 -32.05
CA SER A 470 -1.19 -17.61 -32.93
C SER A 470 -0.87 -16.20 -33.45
N ARG A 471 -1.81 -15.24 -33.27
CA ARG A 471 -1.61 -13.83 -33.63
C ARG A 471 -0.70 -13.07 -32.68
N VAL A 472 -0.59 -13.53 -31.44
CA VAL A 472 0.26 -12.94 -30.42
C VAL A 472 1.59 -13.69 -30.27
N ARG A 473 1.63 -14.98 -30.63
CA ARG A 473 2.87 -15.72 -30.79
C ARG A 473 3.45 -15.44 -32.15
N THR A 474 4.68 -14.98 -32.20
CA THR A 474 5.46 -14.98 -33.45
C THR A 474 5.51 -16.43 -33.94
N THR A 475 4.67 -16.75 -34.92
CA THR A 475 4.65 -18.09 -35.56
C THR A 475 5.88 -18.32 -36.41
N SER A 476 6.60 -17.24 -36.71
CA SER A 476 7.88 -17.26 -37.42
C SER A 476 9.01 -16.87 -36.49
N SER A 477 10.02 -17.71 -36.40
CA SER A 477 11.27 -17.44 -35.68
C SER A 477 12.01 -16.18 -36.16
N TYR A 478 11.52 -15.54 -37.20
CA TYR A 478 12.12 -14.34 -37.80
C TYR A 478 11.34 -13.06 -37.50
N ASP A 479 10.11 -13.20 -37.03
CA ASP A 479 9.26 -12.06 -36.69
C ASP A 479 9.54 -11.58 -35.26
N ASP A 480 9.86 -10.33 -35.10
CA ASP A 480 9.97 -9.63 -33.82
C ASP A 480 8.76 -8.69 -33.67
N LYS A 481 7.58 -9.27 -33.69
CA LYS A 481 6.32 -8.58 -33.37
C LYS A 481 6.19 -8.47 -31.84
N ALA A 482 5.91 -7.28 -31.34
CA ALA A 482 5.73 -7.06 -29.91
C ALA A 482 4.31 -6.60 -29.60
N LEU A 483 3.79 -7.05 -28.47
CA LEU A 483 2.63 -6.43 -27.84
C LEU A 483 3.12 -5.19 -27.10
N VAL A 484 2.75 -3.99 -27.55
CA VAL A 484 3.18 -2.72 -27.02
C VAL A 484 2.07 -1.99 -26.29
N ALA A 485 2.38 -1.35 -25.18
CA ALA A 485 1.50 -0.37 -24.54
C ALA A 485 1.53 0.94 -25.33
N VAL A 486 0.40 1.64 -25.40
CA VAL A 486 0.26 2.87 -26.14
C VAL A 486 -0.35 3.97 -25.29
N GLY A 487 0.18 5.20 -25.47
CA GLY A 487 -0.30 6.37 -24.73
C GLY A 487 0.31 7.67 -25.25
N ARG A 488 0.20 8.73 -24.45
CA ARG A 488 0.74 10.06 -24.76
C ARG A 488 2.13 10.25 -24.15
N ALA A 489 3.03 10.83 -24.92
CA ALA A 489 4.41 11.12 -24.52
C ALA A 489 4.68 12.63 -24.36
N GLY A 490 3.69 13.38 -23.88
CA GLY A 490 3.71 14.82 -23.80
C GLY A 490 2.90 15.50 -24.92
N PRO A 491 2.92 16.85 -25.01
CA PRO A 491 2.10 17.59 -25.97
C PRO A 491 2.44 17.23 -27.43
N GLY A 492 1.44 16.71 -28.14
CA GLY A 492 1.58 16.35 -29.57
C GLY A 492 2.36 15.08 -29.87
N TRP A 493 2.77 14.32 -28.85
CA TRP A 493 3.49 13.07 -29.02
C TRP A 493 2.72 11.87 -28.47
N SER A 494 2.79 10.75 -29.17
CA SER A 494 2.31 9.45 -28.73
C SER A 494 3.45 8.45 -28.65
N PHE A 495 3.30 7.42 -27.79
CA PHE A 495 4.28 6.35 -27.66
C PHE A 495 3.68 4.97 -27.92
N ALA A 496 4.55 4.05 -28.36
CA ALA A 496 4.35 2.61 -28.30
C ALA A 496 5.54 1.99 -27.54
N PHE A 497 5.28 1.30 -26.42
CA PHE A 497 6.30 0.85 -25.48
C PHE A 497 6.27 -0.67 -25.25
N ASP A 498 7.44 -1.30 -25.37
CA ASP A 498 7.69 -2.70 -25.05
C ASP A 498 8.74 -2.80 -23.94
N ASN A 499 8.38 -3.41 -22.81
CA ASN A 499 9.28 -3.58 -21.65
C ASN A 499 10.06 -4.89 -21.65
N HIS A 500 9.88 -5.74 -22.65
CA HIS A 500 10.54 -7.05 -22.76
C HIS A 500 10.88 -7.40 -24.22
N PRO A 501 11.65 -6.57 -24.91
CA PRO A 501 12.02 -6.85 -26.28
C PRO A 501 12.87 -8.12 -26.39
N GLN A 502 12.80 -8.76 -27.54
CA GLN A 502 13.78 -9.78 -27.92
C GLN A 502 15.18 -9.14 -27.96
N PRO A 503 16.27 -9.91 -27.75
CA PRO A 503 17.62 -9.35 -27.81
C PRO A 503 17.88 -8.62 -29.14
N PHE A 504 18.48 -7.42 -29.04
CA PHE A 504 18.81 -6.62 -30.23
C PHE A 504 19.76 -7.35 -31.17
N ASN A 505 19.43 -7.36 -32.45
CA ASN A 505 20.24 -7.98 -33.50
C ASN A 505 20.53 -6.95 -34.60
N GLU A 506 21.77 -6.42 -34.60
CA GLU A 506 22.23 -5.38 -35.52
C GLU A 506 21.99 -5.76 -36.98
N GLY A 507 22.31 -7.01 -37.35
CA GLY A 507 22.19 -7.48 -38.75
C GLY A 507 20.75 -7.64 -39.22
N ARG A 508 19.75 -7.60 -38.30
CA ARG A 508 18.34 -7.82 -38.65
C ARG A 508 17.43 -6.65 -38.30
N PHE A 509 17.87 -5.73 -37.45
CA PHE A 509 17.03 -4.62 -37.00
C PHE A 509 16.56 -3.75 -38.15
N VAL A 510 15.29 -3.39 -38.12
CA VAL A 510 14.67 -2.42 -39.05
C VAL A 510 13.91 -1.42 -38.19
N SER A 511 14.38 -0.17 -38.21
CA SER A 511 13.74 0.90 -37.42
C SER A 511 12.31 1.12 -37.89
N PRO A 512 11.31 1.10 -36.97
CA PRO A 512 9.94 1.47 -37.28
C PRO A 512 9.77 2.99 -37.51
N ALA A 513 10.77 3.80 -37.15
CA ALA A 513 10.68 5.25 -37.18
C ALA A 513 10.39 5.82 -38.58
N ALA A 514 10.98 5.26 -39.65
CA ALA A 514 10.70 5.71 -41.01
C ALA A 514 9.23 5.53 -41.39
N ALA A 515 8.66 4.35 -41.12
CA ALA A 515 7.25 4.09 -41.40
C ALA A 515 6.28 4.94 -40.55
N ALA A 516 6.67 5.22 -39.32
CA ALA A 516 5.87 6.01 -38.36
C ALA A 516 5.90 7.51 -38.65
N SER A 517 7.01 8.03 -39.27
CA SER A 517 7.23 9.45 -39.45
C SER A 517 6.55 10.07 -40.69
N ARG A 518 5.63 9.36 -41.36
CA ARG A 518 5.00 9.84 -42.59
C ARG A 518 4.35 11.22 -42.48
N HIS A 519 3.84 11.58 -41.32
CA HIS A 519 3.14 12.83 -41.07
C HIS A 519 3.90 13.83 -40.19
N GLY A 520 5.10 13.47 -39.67
CA GLY A 520 5.87 14.28 -38.76
C GLY A 520 7.24 13.66 -38.49
N ARG A 521 7.69 13.73 -37.24
CA ARG A 521 8.90 13.07 -36.77
C ARG A 521 8.54 11.78 -36.02
N ALA A 522 9.46 10.82 -36.05
CA ALA A 522 9.38 9.64 -35.20
C ALA A 522 10.74 9.29 -34.63
N VAL A 523 10.78 8.80 -33.42
CA VAL A 523 11.99 8.46 -32.66
C VAL A 523 11.84 7.03 -32.12
N ALA A 524 12.75 6.13 -32.50
CA ALA A 524 12.83 4.79 -31.94
C ALA A 524 14.03 4.69 -30.99
N VAL A 525 13.81 4.19 -29.80
CA VAL A 525 14.84 3.98 -28.77
C VAL A 525 14.81 2.54 -28.30
N TRP A 526 16.00 1.99 -28.05
CA TRP A 526 16.18 0.65 -27.49
C TRP A 526 17.32 0.67 -26.47
N GLY A 527 17.06 0.25 -25.24
CA GLY A 527 18.03 0.05 -24.18
C GLY A 527 18.05 -1.40 -23.72
N GLU A 528 19.24 -1.97 -23.54
CA GLU A 528 19.43 -3.36 -23.10
C GLU A 528 20.65 -3.47 -22.18
N THR A 529 20.51 -4.18 -21.05
CA THR A 529 21.65 -4.57 -20.20
C THR A 529 22.51 -5.61 -20.90
N ASP A 530 23.70 -5.86 -20.38
CA ASP A 530 24.51 -6.95 -20.87
C ASP A 530 23.77 -8.29 -20.68
N ARG A 531 23.33 -8.84 -21.79
CA ARG A 531 22.73 -10.16 -21.88
C ARG A 531 23.70 -11.08 -22.63
N PHE A 532 24.09 -12.15 -22.01
CA PHE A 532 24.93 -13.17 -22.66
C PHE A 532 26.36 -12.72 -22.98
N GLY A 533 26.95 -11.78 -22.21
CA GLY A 533 28.33 -11.31 -22.43
C GLY A 533 28.53 -10.51 -23.71
N ARG A 534 27.47 -9.94 -24.28
CA ARG A 534 27.55 -9.13 -25.52
C ARG A 534 27.75 -7.63 -25.26
N GLY A 535 27.76 -7.20 -24.00
CA GLY A 535 27.80 -5.80 -23.57
C GLY A 535 26.42 -5.13 -23.63
N ALA A 536 26.19 -4.19 -22.70
CA ALA A 536 25.00 -3.35 -22.69
C ALA A 536 24.89 -2.51 -23.98
N LEU A 537 23.66 -2.24 -24.41
CA LEU A 537 23.37 -1.58 -25.67
C LEU A 537 22.42 -0.39 -25.49
N PHE A 538 22.65 0.65 -26.25
CA PHE A 538 21.71 1.74 -26.46
C PHE A 538 21.61 2.07 -27.96
N HIS A 539 20.38 2.16 -28.49
CA HIS A 539 20.12 2.52 -29.89
C HIS A 539 19.12 3.68 -29.95
N LEU A 540 19.42 4.63 -30.83
CA LEU A 540 18.52 5.73 -31.21
C LEU A 540 18.42 5.78 -32.75
N SER A 541 17.20 5.90 -33.25
CA SER A 541 16.91 6.15 -34.68
C SER A 541 15.84 7.23 -34.78
N VAL A 542 16.10 8.25 -35.59
CA VAL A 542 15.21 9.40 -35.81
C VAL A 542 14.86 9.50 -37.28
N ALA A 543 13.59 9.59 -37.58
CA ALA A 543 13.06 9.72 -38.92
C ALA A 543 12.10 10.92 -39.05
N GLU A 544 12.04 11.49 -40.24
CA GLU A 544 11.14 12.58 -40.59
C GLU A 544 10.56 12.34 -41.98
N ARG A 545 9.24 12.51 -42.11
CA ARG A 545 8.53 12.41 -43.41
C ARG A 545 8.82 11.12 -44.19
N GLY A 546 8.87 10.00 -43.47
CA GLY A 546 9.10 8.69 -44.06
C GLY A 546 10.58 8.33 -44.33
N THR A 547 11.53 9.18 -43.95
CA THR A 547 12.96 8.96 -44.19
C THR A 547 13.74 9.03 -42.90
N GLU A 548 14.57 8.03 -42.63
CA GLU A 548 15.51 8.04 -41.51
C GLU A 548 16.55 9.15 -41.73
N ARG A 549 16.74 10.01 -40.75
CA ARG A 549 17.65 11.15 -40.80
C ARG A 549 18.99 10.83 -40.19
N TYR A 550 18.96 10.22 -39.01
CA TYR A 550 20.15 9.77 -38.32
C TYR A 550 19.81 8.65 -37.35
N ALA A 551 20.79 7.84 -37.08
CA ALA A 551 20.72 6.79 -36.07
C ALA A 551 22.10 6.55 -35.47
N PHE A 552 22.15 6.04 -34.23
CA PHE A 552 23.37 5.46 -33.67
C PHE A 552 23.07 4.26 -32.79
N THR A 553 24.05 3.37 -32.68
CA THR A 553 24.04 2.23 -31.77
C THR A 553 25.33 2.23 -30.98
N VAL A 554 25.21 2.28 -29.65
CA VAL A 554 26.34 2.15 -28.72
C VAL A 554 26.28 0.79 -28.08
N ARG A 555 27.36 0.02 -28.14
CA ARG A 555 27.51 -1.28 -27.47
C ARG A 555 28.86 -1.33 -26.77
N GLY A 556 28.85 -1.28 -25.44
CA GLY A 556 30.07 -1.12 -24.67
C GLY A 556 30.84 0.16 -25.04
N SER A 557 32.03 0.01 -25.63
CA SER A 557 32.85 1.14 -26.12
C SER A 557 32.76 1.39 -27.60
N ARG A 558 31.99 0.62 -28.37
CA ARG A 558 31.80 0.76 -29.82
C ARG A 558 30.58 1.63 -30.11
N CYS A 559 30.70 2.50 -31.13
CA CYS A 559 29.59 3.28 -31.62
C CYS A 559 29.53 3.17 -33.15
N GLU A 560 28.37 2.76 -33.64
CA GLU A 560 28.04 2.81 -35.07
C GLU A 560 27.00 3.91 -35.27
N HIS A 561 27.13 4.71 -36.29
CA HIS A 561 26.19 5.80 -36.57
C HIS A 561 25.90 5.96 -38.06
N PHE A 562 24.75 6.56 -38.35
CA PHE A 562 24.27 6.89 -39.67
C PHE A 562 23.73 8.33 -39.67
N GLY A 563 23.99 9.08 -40.77
CA GLY A 563 23.48 10.44 -40.94
C GLY A 563 24.21 11.48 -40.08
N GLU A 564 23.72 12.72 -40.13
CA GLU A 564 24.29 13.85 -39.38
C GLU A 564 23.54 13.99 -38.05
N ILE A 565 24.21 13.61 -36.96
CA ILE A 565 23.62 13.62 -35.62
C ILE A 565 23.72 15.04 -35.02
N PRO A 566 22.63 15.61 -34.48
CA PRO A 566 22.67 16.90 -33.78
C PRO A 566 23.65 16.88 -32.61
N GLN A 567 24.35 18.00 -32.38
CA GLN A 567 25.39 18.12 -31.35
C GLN A 567 24.90 17.74 -29.94
N ASP A 568 23.63 18.02 -29.64
CA ASP A 568 23.04 17.70 -28.34
C ASP A 568 22.75 16.20 -28.16
N LEU A 569 22.72 15.44 -29.25
CA LEU A 569 22.53 14.00 -29.29
C LEU A 569 23.76 13.22 -29.71
N ASP A 570 24.92 13.87 -29.82
CA ASP A 570 26.19 13.25 -30.21
C ASP A 570 26.57 12.13 -29.20
N PRO A 571 26.66 10.87 -29.65
CA PRO A 571 26.97 9.74 -28.80
C PRO A 571 28.32 9.85 -28.08
N ALA A 572 29.31 10.53 -28.68
CA ALA A 572 30.60 10.75 -28.03
C ALA A 572 30.52 11.64 -26.79
N ARG A 573 29.54 12.55 -26.75
CA ARG A 573 29.24 13.39 -25.57
C ARG A 573 28.36 12.70 -24.55
N LEU A 574 27.45 11.84 -25.00
CA LEU A 574 26.45 11.20 -24.13
C LEU A 574 27.02 9.95 -23.43
N PHE A 575 27.95 9.26 -24.06
CA PHE A 575 28.53 8.00 -23.57
C PHE A 575 30.04 8.13 -23.40
N PRO A 576 30.54 8.48 -22.22
CA PRO A 576 31.97 8.76 -21.98
C PRO A 576 32.89 7.55 -22.18
N ALA A 577 32.33 6.34 -22.25
CA ALA A 577 33.08 5.10 -22.50
C ALA A 577 33.44 4.89 -23.99
N ILE A 578 32.88 5.70 -24.92
CA ILE A 578 33.22 5.62 -26.35
C ILE A 578 34.63 6.19 -26.53
N ARG A 579 35.57 5.31 -26.87
CA ARG A 579 36.91 5.77 -27.32
C ARG A 579 36.83 6.09 -28.82
N ASP A 580 37.35 7.23 -29.23
CA ASP A 580 37.56 7.54 -30.64
C ASP A 580 38.33 6.40 -31.29
N GLY A 581 37.63 5.64 -32.12
CA GLY A 581 38.24 4.55 -32.91
C GLY A 581 39.07 5.14 -34.01
N GLY A 582 40.34 5.41 -33.73
CA GLY A 582 41.31 5.61 -34.80
C GLY A 582 41.37 4.35 -35.71
N PRO A 583 41.72 4.49 -37.02
CA PRO A 583 41.71 3.38 -37.94
C PRO A 583 42.63 2.26 -37.46
N HIS A 584 42.07 1.07 -37.22
CA HIS A 584 42.85 -0.13 -36.93
C HIS A 584 43.55 -0.58 -38.19
N ASP A 585 44.88 -0.31 -38.21
CA ASP A 585 45.82 -0.98 -39.08
C ASP A 585 45.86 -2.48 -38.73
N GLY A 586 45.61 -3.32 -39.73
CA GLY A 586 45.62 -4.76 -39.59
C GLY A 586 47.04 -5.30 -39.36
N GLY A 587 47.20 -6.07 -38.29
CA GLY A 587 48.42 -6.82 -38.03
C GLY A 587 48.09 -8.01 -37.13
N GLY A 588 48.06 -9.19 -37.72
CA GLY A 588 47.82 -10.46 -36.99
C GLY A 588 48.90 -10.79 -35.98
N ASP A 589 48.57 -11.53 -35.01
CA ASP A 589 49.39 -12.71 -34.60
C ASP A 589 48.54 -13.68 -33.79
N GLU A 590 48.42 -14.89 -34.29
CA GLU A 590 47.99 -16.09 -33.59
C GLU A 590 49.04 -16.48 -32.55
N ARG A 591 48.68 -16.67 -31.32
CA ARG A 591 49.39 -17.59 -30.38
C ARG A 591 48.41 -18.33 -29.51
N GLU A 592 48.33 -19.62 -29.82
CA GLU A 592 47.89 -20.70 -28.89
C GLU A 592 48.78 -20.71 -27.65
N GLY A 593 48.20 -21.01 -26.51
CA GLY A 593 48.93 -21.32 -25.29
C GLY A 593 47.99 -21.56 -24.12
N GLY A 594 47.62 -22.81 -23.91
CA GLY A 594 46.80 -23.23 -22.76
C GLY A 594 47.55 -23.11 -21.43
N SER A 595 46.79 -22.93 -20.38
CA SER A 595 47.10 -23.56 -19.08
C SER A 595 45.84 -23.55 -18.21
N ASP A 596 45.51 -24.74 -17.73
CA ASP A 596 44.56 -25.00 -16.65
C ASP A 596 44.94 -24.24 -15.39
N SER A 597 43.97 -23.56 -14.77
CA SER A 597 44.05 -23.28 -13.33
C SER A 597 42.64 -23.08 -12.75
N GLU A 598 42.29 -24.05 -11.96
CA GLU A 598 41.48 -24.06 -10.73
C GLU A 598 40.25 -23.13 -10.64
N LEU A 599 39.11 -23.82 -10.58
CA LEU A 599 37.85 -23.37 -10.07
C LEU A 599 37.98 -22.89 -8.61
N ASP A 600 37.97 -21.61 -8.37
CA ASP A 600 37.68 -21.06 -7.06
C ASP A 600 36.33 -20.35 -7.12
N GLY A 601 35.37 -20.91 -6.39
CA GLY A 601 33.98 -20.46 -6.33
C GLY A 601 33.85 -19.18 -5.52
N GLY A 602 33.98 -18.03 -6.18
CA GLY A 602 33.56 -16.75 -5.64
C GLY A 602 32.26 -16.35 -6.31
N CYS A 603 31.13 -16.32 -5.57
CA CYS A 603 29.93 -15.61 -5.96
C CYS A 603 30.25 -14.12 -6.14
N ASN A 604 30.65 -13.74 -7.34
CA ASN A 604 30.64 -12.35 -7.74
C ASN A 604 29.17 -11.94 -7.93
N SER A 605 28.70 -11.02 -7.10
CA SER A 605 27.49 -10.24 -7.33
C SER A 605 27.59 -9.60 -8.72
N GLU A 606 26.90 -10.18 -9.70
CA GLU A 606 26.72 -9.59 -11.03
C GLU A 606 26.10 -8.21 -10.81
N GLN A 607 26.90 -7.17 -11.03
CA GLN A 607 26.39 -5.81 -11.14
C GLN A 607 25.54 -5.75 -12.42
N ASP A 608 24.24 -5.74 -12.26
CA ASP A 608 23.19 -5.50 -13.28
C ASP A 608 23.30 -4.05 -13.80
N GLY A 609 24.48 -3.65 -14.32
CA GLY A 609 24.78 -2.29 -14.76
C GLY A 609 24.28 -2.04 -16.19
N GLY A 610 23.41 -1.03 -16.34
CA GLY A 610 23.14 -0.44 -17.66
C GLY A 610 24.36 0.21 -18.29
N LEU A 611 24.23 0.69 -19.53
CA LEU A 611 25.31 1.36 -20.23
C LEU A 611 25.64 2.71 -19.53
N PRO A 612 26.88 2.97 -19.10
CA PRO A 612 27.25 4.29 -18.57
C PRO A 612 26.95 5.40 -19.57
N GLY A 613 26.14 6.41 -19.16
CA GLY A 613 25.66 7.48 -20.01
C GLY A 613 24.21 7.31 -20.51
N GLU A 614 23.58 6.16 -20.29
CA GLU A 614 22.19 5.89 -20.72
C GLU A 614 21.20 6.94 -20.18
N ALA A 615 21.27 7.27 -18.88
CA ALA A 615 20.43 8.31 -18.27
C ALA A 615 20.66 9.70 -18.93
N THR A 616 21.91 10.03 -19.26
CA THR A 616 22.28 11.27 -19.94
C THR A 616 21.67 11.31 -21.36
N ALA A 617 21.76 10.20 -22.10
CA ALA A 617 21.18 10.07 -23.44
C ALA A 617 19.65 10.21 -23.41
N LEU A 618 18.98 9.55 -22.49
CA LEU A 618 17.53 9.65 -22.29
C LEU A 618 17.09 11.07 -21.92
N THR A 619 17.88 11.76 -21.07
CA THR A 619 17.63 13.17 -20.73
C THR A 619 17.78 14.08 -21.96
N ALA A 620 18.82 13.87 -22.75
CA ALA A 620 19.05 14.65 -23.99
C ALA A 620 17.93 14.42 -25.02
N ILE A 621 17.47 13.18 -25.20
CA ILE A 621 16.33 12.83 -26.06
C ILE A 621 15.05 13.51 -25.57
N ALA A 622 14.76 13.44 -24.27
CA ALA A 622 13.59 14.08 -23.69
C ALA A 622 13.60 15.59 -23.94
N ALA A 623 14.75 16.24 -23.77
CA ALA A 623 14.89 17.68 -23.98
C ALA A 623 14.78 18.04 -25.48
N ALA A 624 15.44 17.28 -26.40
CA ALA A 624 15.46 17.56 -27.83
C ALA A 624 14.08 17.47 -28.49
N PHE A 625 13.20 16.60 -27.98
CA PHE A 625 11.87 16.36 -28.54
C PHE A 625 10.71 16.86 -27.66
N GLY A 626 10.97 17.34 -26.45
CA GLY A 626 9.94 17.78 -25.51
C GLY A 626 9.01 16.62 -25.06
N VAL A 627 9.56 15.45 -24.83
CA VAL A 627 8.80 14.21 -24.55
C VAL A 627 9.03 13.69 -23.14
N THR A 628 8.00 12.98 -22.64
CA THR A 628 8.05 12.28 -21.35
C THR A 628 7.29 10.96 -21.50
N LEU A 629 7.73 9.92 -20.79
CA LEU A 629 6.98 8.67 -20.69
C LEU A 629 6.43 8.49 -19.27
N PRO A 630 5.15 8.05 -19.13
CA PRO A 630 4.48 7.95 -17.85
C PRO A 630 4.94 6.71 -17.08
N ARG A 631 5.82 6.89 -16.09
CA ARG A 631 6.38 5.79 -15.29
C ARG A 631 5.29 4.99 -14.58
N SER A 632 4.41 5.67 -13.83
CA SER A 632 3.35 5.01 -13.06
C SER A 632 2.40 4.20 -13.94
N ALA A 633 2.04 4.75 -15.11
CA ALA A 633 1.15 4.06 -16.03
C ALA A 633 1.82 2.83 -16.68
N LEU A 634 3.11 2.90 -16.97
CA LEU A 634 3.89 1.79 -17.55
C LEU A 634 4.24 0.71 -16.51
N ASP A 635 4.48 1.08 -15.25
CA ASP A 635 4.84 0.12 -14.21
C ASP A 635 3.59 -0.55 -13.57
N HIS A 636 2.51 0.20 -13.36
CA HIS A 636 1.36 -0.24 -12.55
C HIS A 636 0.00 0.06 -13.20
N GLY A 637 -0.04 0.91 -14.23
CA GLY A 637 -1.29 1.35 -14.85
C GLY A 637 -1.87 0.35 -15.84
N ARG A 638 -3.03 0.71 -16.41
CA ARG A 638 -3.70 -0.03 -17.47
C ARG A 638 -3.71 0.83 -18.72
N LEU A 639 -2.99 0.41 -19.74
CA LEU A 639 -2.90 1.08 -21.03
C LEU A 639 -3.51 0.22 -22.13
N HIS A 640 -3.98 0.87 -23.18
CA HIS A 640 -4.27 0.17 -24.43
C HIS A 640 -3.03 -0.51 -24.97
N THR A 641 -3.20 -1.64 -25.64
CA THR A 641 -2.10 -2.37 -26.26
C THR A 641 -2.46 -2.74 -27.71
N PHE A 642 -1.45 -2.94 -28.54
CA PHE A 642 -1.60 -3.52 -29.87
C PHE A 642 -0.33 -4.28 -30.30
N ILE A 643 -0.42 -5.08 -31.34
CA ILE A 643 0.72 -5.86 -31.87
C ILE A 643 1.39 -5.04 -32.98
N THR A 644 2.70 -4.75 -32.83
CA THR A 644 3.47 -4.02 -33.83
C THR A 644 3.79 -4.89 -35.04
N ARG A 645 4.16 -4.26 -36.17
CA ARG A 645 4.92 -4.92 -37.23
C ARG A 645 6.26 -5.41 -36.68
N SER A 646 6.86 -6.37 -37.36
CA SER A 646 8.19 -6.85 -36.98
C SER A 646 9.21 -5.71 -37.04
N TRP A 647 10.07 -5.62 -36.01
CA TRP A 647 11.22 -4.70 -36.00
C TRP A 647 12.47 -5.37 -36.54
N THR A 648 12.32 -6.54 -37.16
CA THR A 648 13.41 -7.26 -37.80
C THR A 648 13.02 -7.61 -39.24
N ARG A 649 14.02 -7.60 -40.14
CA ARG A 649 13.84 -8.11 -41.49
C ARG A 649 13.78 -9.64 -41.53
N PRO A 650 13.06 -10.23 -42.45
CA PRO A 650 13.15 -11.66 -42.70
C PRO A 650 14.58 -12.04 -43.19
N PRO A 651 14.97 -13.34 -43.12
CA PRO A 651 16.24 -13.79 -43.66
C PRO A 651 16.32 -13.50 -45.13
N GLY A 652 17.50 -13.04 -45.55
CA GLY A 652 17.84 -12.93 -46.96
C GLY A 652 18.18 -14.28 -47.62
N PRO A 653 18.31 -14.34 -48.95
CA PRO A 653 18.72 -15.56 -49.61
C PRO A 653 20.08 -16.04 -49.10
N GLY A 654 20.12 -17.28 -48.58
CA GLY A 654 21.36 -17.88 -48.05
C GLY A 654 21.64 -17.59 -46.56
N GLU A 655 20.83 -16.77 -45.90
CA GLU A 655 20.95 -16.55 -44.43
C GLU A 655 20.21 -17.65 -43.69
N THR A 656 20.86 -18.24 -42.68
CA THR A 656 20.28 -19.23 -41.80
C THR A 656 20.26 -18.71 -40.38
N TYR A 657 19.13 -18.78 -39.69
CA TYR A 657 18.99 -18.37 -38.30
C TYR A 657 18.63 -19.58 -37.44
N VAL A 658 19.29 -19.68 -36.29
CA VAL A 658 18.92 -20.63 -35.22
C VAL A 658 18.08 -19.89 -34.22
N VAL A 659 16.86 -20.37 -33.96
CA VAL A 659 16.00 -19.85 -32.92
C VAL A 659 16.00 -20.81 -31.75
N LEU A 660 16.47 -20.33 -30.62
CA LEU A 660 16.35 -21.00 -29.34
C LEU A 660 15.14 -20.40 -28.62
N SER A 661 14.02 -21.12 -28.54
CA SER A 661 12.93 -20.73 -27.66
C SER A 661 13.07 -21.44 -26.33
N PHE A 662 13.33 -20.67 -25.27
CA PHE A 662 13.23 -21.17 -23.92
C PHE A 662 11.77 -21.06 -23.49
N GLY A 663 11.19 -22.19 -23.06
CA GLY A 663 9.88 -22.19 -22.42
C GLY A 663 9.87 -21.32 -21.15
N PRO A 664 8.69 -20.92 -20.67
CA PRO A 664 8.62 -20.22 -19.41
C PRO A 664 9.30 -21.06 -18.33
N PRO A 665 9.99 -20.43 -17.34
CA PRO A 665 10.48 -21.18 -16.20
C PRO A 665 9.29 -21.91 -15.57
N ALA A 666 9.48 -23.17 -15.28
CA ALA A 666 8.49 -23.95 -14.52
C ALA A 666 8.28 -23.21 -13.18
N LEU A 667 7.03 -22.86 -12.88
CA LEU A 667 6.60 -22.31 -11.60
C LEU A 667 6.80 -23.34 -10.50
#